data_ac5c7c26d0c0b40c7b7afaccf3260ebc
#
_entry.id   ac5c7c26d0c0b40c7b7afaccf3260ebc
#
_cell.length_a   1.000
_cell.length_b   1.000
_cell.length_c   1.000
_cell.angle_alpha   90.00
_cell.angle_beta   90.00
_cell.angle_gamma   90.00
#
_symmetry.space_group_name_H-M   'P 1'
#
loop_
_entity.id
_entity.type
_entity.pdbx_description
1 polymer ?
#
loop_
_entity_poly.entity_id
_entity_poly.type
_entity_poly.pdbx_seq_one_letter_code
_entity_poly.pdbx_strand_id
1 'polypeptide(L)'
;MAEGRLASYYGELKKFIENSNYQKVIKVANKILAEEPKELKAWQCKIVALINLDQFSDALSVAKKSKFSDELAFEKAYCEYRLNQVSAAYDTICKAAQVTTRVQELQAQILYRLERYNECSDLYRHIVHITTDDFDAERVTNLTAVAVNCAIDGTSDDDNIDVDESSYELLYNGACHLLAAGRVDEALTKLQDAEALCRTYLTQEEGATEEEVNDDVAIIRVQQGHCMQLLGREREALAVYNNVLKSKPEDPALLAIINNNLVSINRAANVFDSRKRMKTAMAPGLEHKLTSYQRSTISLNHCLLAYHTNQDEVCRTETQNLTKEYPQLSLKAQMIQAAQLGREGKLAEARAILRKCAQDNPDDALYITLAATQILLAKGDKKSACEMLMSLDESDKYRQGIISALVALYVSLGDRGSASAVLRQAVEWHKKNRTSAVHLGELWRHAADFHLRSGDAPTAAASLLELRKLHPKDVNTLAQLISAYARYDLSAAKTLARELPPISGIVGNVDVDTLEASLGHRYFKKIQQSRGEGSPSSPASPKSATTPGTEIKKTKKKKKRKPHLPKDYNPNVLPDPERWLPKWQRKGYRKKKDRRAKDVMKGTQGVSSEAADKFDITKTAGQHKPAQAVVSPQPESQGPRRNILKKKSGGKKKKGSAW
;
A
#
# COMPACT_ATOMS: atom_id res chain seq x y z
N MET A 1 4.89 64.61 -19.91
CA MET A 1 4.09 64.48 -18.65
C MET A 1 3.66 63.02 -18.37
N ALA A 2 3.24 62.25 -19.36
CA ALA A 2 2.88 60.84 -19.15
C ALA A 2 4.06 59.97 -18.77
N GLU A 3 5.18 60.09 -19.46
CA GLU A 3 6.43 59.32 -19.15
C GLU A 3 6.95 59.55 -17.72
N GLY A 4 6.91 60.81 -17.22
CA GLY A 4 7.33 61.11 -15.85
C GLY A 4 6.44 60.49 -14.77
N ARG A 5 5.14 60.34 -15.07
CA ARG A 5 4.19 59.64 -14.15
C ARG A 5 4.41 58.14 -14.17
N LEU A 6 4.63 57.56 -15.34
CA LEU A 6 4.96 56.13 -15.48
C LEU A 6 6.26 55.79 -14.73
N ALA A 7 7.31 56.60 -14.89
CA ALA A 7 8.57 56.41 -14.13
C ALA A 7 8.34 56.47 -12.62
N SER A 8 7.48 57.39 -12.13
CA SER A 8 7.10 57.45 -10.71
C SER A 8 6.38 56.19 -10.24
N TYR A 9 5.40 55.70 -11.03
CA TYR A 9 4.67 54.47 -10.70
C TYR A 9 5.59 53.23 -10.68
N TYR A 10 6.55 53.14 -11.59
CA TYR A 10 7.54 52.05 -11.55
C TYR A 10 8.45 52.16 -10.33
N GLY A 11 8.82 53.36 -9.87
CA GLY A 11 9.53 53.57 -8.62
C GLY A 11 8.73 53.12 -7.39
N GLU A 12 7.41 53.45 -7.35
CA GLU A 12 6.50 52.94 -6.30
C GLU A 12 6.34 51.43 -6.39
N LEU A 13 6.20 50.85 -7.58
CA LEU A 13 6.06 49.42 -7.82
C LEU A 13 7.29 48.67 -7.25
N LYS A 14 8.51 49.12 -7.61
CA LYS A 14 9.76 48.54 -7.12
C LYS A 14 9.82 48.55 -5.59
N LYS A 15 9.51 49.70 -4.96
CA LYS A 15 9.50 49.84 -3.51
C LYS A 15 8.49 48.90 -2.84
N PHE A 16 7.32 48.67 -3.42
CA PHE A 16 6.32 47.76 -2.84
C PHE A 16 6.66 46.30 -3.06
N ILE A 17 7.33 45.94 -4.14
CA ILE A 17 7.87 44.60 -4.37
C ILE A 17 8.97 44.29 -3.32
N GLU A 18 9.93 45.19 -3.12
CA GLU A 18 11.00 45.05 -2.13
C GLU A 18 10.44 44.88 -0.70
N ASN A 19 9.32 45.52 -0.39
CA ASN A 19 8.63 45.40 0.91
C ASN A 19 7.58 44.27 0.96
N SER A 20 7.50 43.40 -0.06
CA SER A 20 6.54 42.30 -0.16
C SER A 20 5.09 42.72 0.05
N ASN A 21 4.73 43.98 -0.31
CA ASN A 21 3.38 44.50 -0.17
C ASN A 21 2.56 44.30 -1.46
N TYR A 22 2.19 43.05 -1.71
CA TYR A 22 1.56 42.64 -2.97
C TYR A 22 0.22 43.32 -3.25
N GLN A 23 -0.55 43.66 -2.20
CA GLN A 23 -1.80 44.42 -2.38
C GLN A 23 -1.58 45.80 -2.96
N LYS A 24 -0.50 46.49 -2.56
CA LYS A 24 -0.15 47.80 -3.15
C LYS A 24 0.48 47.64 -4.54
N VAL A 25 1.24 46.59 -4.77
CA VAL A 25 1.75 46.23 -6.10
C VAL A 25 0.60 46.14 -7.10
N ILE A 26 -0.50 45.44 -6.78
CA ILE A 26 -1.70 45.30 -7.64
C ILE A 26 -2.32 46.70 -7.91
N LYS A 27 -2.43 47.56 -6.90
CA LYS A 27 -3.01 48.91 -7.06
C LYS A 27 -2.17 49.76 -7.99
N VAL A 28 -0.84 49.75 -7.86
CA VAL A 28 0.06 50.51 -8.71
C VAL A 28 0.11 49.94 -10.13
N ALA A 29 0.14 48.60 -10.28
CA ALA A 29 0.08 47.95 -11.57
C ALA A 29 -1.22 48.33 -12.32
N ASN A 30 -2.37 48.42 -11.62
CA ASN A 30 -3.61 48.88 -12.22
C ASN A 30 -3.54 50.32 -12.70
N LYS A 31 -2.81 51.23 -11.99
CA LYS A 31 -2.62 52.63 -12.47
C LYS A 31 -1.78 52.66 -13.73
N ILE A 32 -0.71 51.85 -13.81
CA ILE A 32 0.13 51.76 -15.01
C ILE A 32 -0.70 51.22 -16.18
N LEU A 33 -1.49 50.16 -15.99
CA LEU A 33 -2.33 49.55 -17.02
C LEU A 33 -3.49 50.43 -17.47
N ALA A 34 -3.92 51.40 -16.63
CA ALA A 34 -4.90 52.41 -17.02
C ALA A 34 -4.31 53.45 -17.98
N GLU A 35 -3.03 53.82 -17.83
CA GLU A 35 -2.33 54.72 -18.74
C GLU A 35 -1.77 53.97 -19.96
N GLU A 36 -1.18 52.79 -19.76
CA GLU A 36 -0.57 51.98 -20.82
C GLU A 36 -1.06 50.52 -20.76
N PRO A 37 -2.21 50.22 -21.41
CA PRO A 37 -2.80 48.88 -21.40
C PRO A 37 -1.95 47.77 -22.06
N LYS A 38 -0.95 48.17 -22.87
CA LYS A 38 -0.05 47.25 -23.58
C LYS A 38 1.24 46.95 -22.84
N GLU A 39 1.41 47.41 -21.62
CA GLU A 39 2.65 47.23 -20.85
C GLU A 39 2.71 45.81 -20.23
N LEU A 40 3.52 44.96 -20.85
CA LEU A 40 3.70 43.56 -20.43
C LEU A 40 4.16 43.43 -18.98
N LYS A 41 5.17 44.23 -18.55
CA LYS A 41 5.71 44.16 -17.20
C LYS A 41 4.68 44.48 -16.11
N ALA A 42 3.75 45.40 -16.39
CA ALA A 42 2.70 45.72 -15.46
C ALA A 42 1.69 44.56 -15.30
N TRP A 43 1.37 43.86 -16.39
CA TRP A 43 0.57 42.64 -16.36
C TRP A 43 1.29 41.54 -15.55
N GLN A 44 2.57 41.29 -15.82
CA GLN A 44 3.36 40.30 -15.07
C GLN A 44 3.38 40.62 -13.57
N CYS A 45 3.74 41.85 -13.17
CA CYS A 45 3.77 42.26 -11.77
C CYS A 45 2.42 42.07 -11.08
N LYS A 46 1.31 42.38 -11.78
CA LYS A 46 -0.04 42.19 -11.25
C LYS A 46 -0.37 40.72 -11.02
N ILE A 47 -0.07 39.86 -12.02
CA ILE A 47 -0.34 38.42 -11.93
C ILE A 47 0.52 37.77 -10.84
N VAL A 48 1.83 38.08 -10.82
CA VAL A 48 2.75 37.55 -9.79
C VAL A 48 2.36 38.01 -8.39
N ALA A 49 1.90 39.28 -8.24
CA ALA A 49 1.39 39.74 -6.95
C ALA A 49 0.11 39.00 -6.50
N LEU A 50 -0.79 38.67 -7.41
CA LEU A 50 -1.97 37.83 -7.12
C LEU A 50 -1.56 36.39 -6.75
N ILE A 51 -0.57 35.82 -7.45
CA ILE A 51 0.00 34.50 -7.14
C ILE A 51 0.58 34.49 -5.72
N ASN A 52 1.35 35.51 -5.35
CA ASN A 52 1.93 35.62 -4.00
C ASN A 52 0.88 35.83 -2.89
N LEU A 53 -0.34 36.23 -3.24
CA LEU A 53 -1.49 36.32 -2.34
C LEU A 53 -2.35 35.04 -2.36
N ASP A 54 -1.91 33.96 -3.03
CA ASP A 54 -2.64 32.71 -3.23
C ASP A 54 -3.99 32.88 -3.97
N GLN A 55 -4.17 33.99 -4.72
CA GLN A 55 -5.38 34.30 -5.48
C GLN A 55 -5.24 33.77 -6.94
N PHE A 56 -5.06 32.45 -7.09
CA PHE A 56 -4.77 31.83 -8.40
C PHE A 56 -5.90 31.98 -9.42
N SER A 57 -7.16 31.93 -8.97
CA SER A 57 -8.34 32.12 -9.85
C SER A 57 -8.40 33.52 -10.43
N ASP A 58 -8.09 34.53 -9.61
CA ASP A 58 -8.07 35.93 -10.03
C ASP A 58 -6.86 36.18 -10.95
N ALA A 59 -5.69 35.66 -10.59
CA ALA A 59 -4.49 35.71 -11.43
C ALA A 59 -4.75 35.11 -12.81
N LEU A 60 -5.37 33.93 -12.89
CA LEU A 60 -5.72 33.27 -14.15
C LEU A 60 -6.73 34.10 -14.96
N SER A 61 -7.73 34.70 -14.29
CA SER A 61 -8.72 35.57 -14.96
C SER A 61 -8.06 36.83 -15.57
N VAL A 62 -7.07 37.39 -14.86
CA VAL A 62 -6.29 38.55 -15.31
C VAL A 62 -5.38 38.13 -16.47
N ALA A 63 -4.70 36.98 -16.39
CA ALA A 63 -3.86 36.46 -17.47
C ALA A 63 -4.66 36.22 -18.76
N LYS A 64 -5.87 35.66 -18.67
CA LYS A 64 -6.77 35.43 -19.82
C LYS A 64 -7.30 36.74 -20.46
N LYS A 65 -7.37 37.83 -19.69
CA LYS A 65 -7.79 39.15 -20.20
C LYS A 65 -6.65 39.90 -20.91
N SER A 66 -5.41 39.53 -20.66
CA SER A 66 -4.24 40.11 -21.29
C SER A 66 -4.17 39.66 -22.77
N LYS A 67 -3.54 40.48 -23.62
CA LYS A 67 -3.26 40.12 -25.01
C LYS A 67 -1.94 39.37 -25.19
N PHE A 68 -1.23 39.13 -24.11
CA PHE A 68 0.11 38.54 -24.08
C PHE A 68 0.04 37.07 -23.66
N SER A 69 -0.62 36.26 -24.50
CA SER A 69 -0.87 34.83 -24.13
C SER A 69 0.37 34.00 -24.01
N ASP A 70 1.33 34.23 -24.92
CA ASP A 70 2.53 33.38 -25.03
C ASP A 70 3.68 33.87 -24.10
N GLU A 71 3.74 35.19 -23.88
CA GLU A 71 4.69 35.82 -22.98
C GLU A 71 4.32 35.59 -21.50
N LEU A 72 3.04 35.39 -21.18
CA LEU A 72 2.50 35.10 -19.86
C LEU A 72 2.18 33.59 -19.66
N ALA A 73 2.65 32.74 -20.57
CA ALA A 73 2.34 31.33 -20.56
C ALA A 73 2.85 30.65 -19.27
N PHE A 74 3.98 31.06 -18.72
CA PHE A 74 4.51 30.52 -17.48
C PHE A 74 3.59 30.82 -16.28
N GLU A 75 3.24 32.09 -16.07
CA GLU A 75 2.39 32.51 -14.95
C GLU A 75 0.97 31.93 -15.06
N LYS A 76 0.47 31.84 -16.29
CA LYS A 76 -0.83 31.24 -16.57
C LYS A 76 -0.81 29.73 -16.30
N ALA A 77 0.17 28.99 -16.82
CA ALA A 77 0.33 27.56 -16.59
C ALA A 77 0.52 27.26 -15.10
N TYR A 78 1.27 28.10 -14.38
CA TYR A 78 1.43 27.97 -12.94
C TYR A 78 0.10 28.11 -12.19
N CYS A 79 -0.73 29.10 -12.56
CA CYS A 79 -2.06 29.26 -11.96
C CYS A 79 -2.97 28.05 -12.28
N GLU A 80 -2.97 27.56 -13.52
CA GLU A 80 -3.73 26.37 -13.91
C GLU A 80 -3.25 25.13 -13.14
N TYR A 81 -1.95 24.96 -12.97
CA TYR A 81 -1.34 23.89 -12.18
C TYR A 81 -1.80 23.96 -10.71
N ARG A 82 -1.76 25.15 -10.09
CA ARG A 82 -2.20 25.35 -8.70
C ARG A 82 -3.71 25.13 -8.51
N LEU A 83 -4.50 25.38 -9.54
CA LEU A 83 -5.96 25.13 -9.57
C LEU A 83 -6.31 23.69 -9.95
N ASN A 84 -5.36 22.77 -10.03
CA ASN A 84 -5.53 21.38 -10.44
C ASN A 84 -6.05 21.18 -11.89
N GLN A 85 -5.90 22.18 -12.75
CA GLN A 85 -6.21 22.10 -14.19
C GLN A 85 -4.96 21.62 -14.96
N VAL A 86 -4.46 20.43 -14.62
CA VAL A 86 -3.11 19.99 -15.02
C VAL A 86 -2.98 19.83 -16.53
N SER A 87 -4.00 19.30 -17.21
CA SER A 87 -3.99 19.17 -18.68
C SER A 87 -3.94 20.54 -19.38
N ALA A 88 -4.73 21.51 -18.88
CA ALA A 88 -4.71 22.86 -19.43
C ALA A 88 -3.36 23.56 -19.18
N ALA A 89 -2.76 23.33 -17.99
CA ALA A 89 -1.44 23.83 -17.68
C ALA A 89 -0.37 23.28 -18.65
N TYR A 90 -0.45 22.00 -19.01
CA TYR A 90 0.44 21.40 -20.01
C TYR A 90 0.29 22.05 -21.37
N ASP A 91 -0.94 22.21 -21.86
CA ASP A 91 -1.22 22.85 -23.14
C ASP A 91 -0.75 24.32 -23.17
N THR A 92 -0.80 24.99 -22.03
CA THR A 92 -0.35 26.38 -21.89
C THR A 92 1.16 26.49 -21.86
N ILE A 93 1.87 25.65 -21.06
CA ILE A 93 3.32 25.74 -20.91
C ILE A 93 4.05 25.38 -22.21
N CYS A 94 3.50 24.48 -23.01
CA CYS A 94 4.03 24.12 -24.32
C CYS A 94 3.98 25.29 -25.34
N LYS A 95 3.20 26.34 -25.07
CA LYS A 95 3.09 27.55 -25.91
C LYS A 95 3.98 28.69 -25.42
N ALA A 96 4.80 28.48 -24.42
CA ALA A 96 5.69 29.51 -23.88
C ALA A 96 6.66 30.03 -24.94
N ALA A 97 6.72 31.35 -25.10
CA ALA A 97 7.57 32.02 -26.09
C ALA A 97 9.06 31.76 -25.88
N GLN A 98 9.48 31.53 -24.65
CA GLN A 98 10.88 31.24 -24.28
C GLN A 98 10.95 30.01 -23.40
N VAL A 99 11.78 29.03 -23.78
CA VAL A 99 12.05 27.84 -23.00
C VAL A 99 13.22 28.14 -22.05
N THR A 100 12.88 28.58 -20.86
CA THR A 100 13.85 28.79 -19.76
C THR A 100 13.87 27.59 -18.82
N THR A 101 14.91 27.44 -17.98
CA THR A 101 14.96 26.37 -16.96
C THR A 101 13.71 26.37 -16.08
N ARG A 102 13.20 27.53 -15.67
CA ARG A 102 11.96 27.65 -14.89
C ARG A 102 10.72 27.10 -15.63
N VAL A 103 10.63 27.31 -16.95
CA VAL A 103 9.57 26.76 -17.78
C VAL A 103 9.68 25.25 -17.85
N GLN A 104 10.90 24.72 -18.02
CA GLN A 104 11.16 23.28 -18.07
C GLN A 104 10.87 22.61 -16.74
N GLU A 105 11.22 23.20 -15.60
CA GLU A 105 10.93 22.70 -14.27
C GLU A 105 9.42 22.63 -14.00
N LEU A 106 8.68 23.69 -14.34
CA LEU A 106 7.22 23.67 -14.24
C LEU A 106 6.61 22.61 -15.17
N GLN A 107 7.14 22.48 -16.38
CA GLN A 107 6.71 21.44 -17.32
C GLN A 107 6.96 20.04 -16.77
N ALA A 108 8.11 19.79 -16.15
CA ALA A 108 8.42 18.51 -15.51
C ALA A 108 7.46 18.21 -14.34
N GLN A 109 7.16 19.20 -13.50
CA GLN A 109 6.17 19.04 -12.42
C GLN A 109 4.76 18.77 -12.96
N ILE A 110 4.36 19.39 -14.05
CA ILE A 110 3.09 19.14 -14.74
C ILE A 110 3.06 17.71 -15.31
N LEU A 111 4.14 17.27 -15.99
CA LEU A 111 4.27 15.90 -16.51
C LEU A 111 4.18 14.86 -15.40
N TYR A 112 4.84 15.10 -14.27
CA TYR A 112 4.73 14.24 -13.09
C TYR A 112 3.29 14.07 -12.60
N ARG A 113 2.54 15.16 -12.52
CA ARG A 113 1.12 15.13 -12.13
C ARG A 113 0.21 14.50 -13.16
N LEU A 114 0.58 14.55 -14.45
CA LEU A 114 -0.10 13.84 -15.54
C LEU A 114 0.25 12.35 -15.58
N GLU A 115 1.18 11.91 -14.72
CA GLU A 115 1.70 10.54 -14.69
C GLU A 115 2.40 10.12 -16.01
N ARG A 116 2.97 11.11 -16.74
CA ARG A 116 3.82 10.90 -17.92
C ARG A 116 5.28 10.79 -17.48
N TYR A 117 5.59 9.73 -16.74
CA TYR A 117 6.84 9.62 -15.98
C TYR A 117 8.08 9.52 -16.88
N ASN A 118 8.00 8.85 -18.02
CA ASN A 118 9.14 8.74 -18.93
C ASN A 118 9.55 10.11 -19.48
N GLU A 119 8.62 10.89 -19.98
CA GLU A 119 8.89 12.24 -20.47
C GLU A 119 9.36 13.18 -19.36
N CYS A 120 8.82 13.01 -18.16
CA CYS A 120 9.25 13.75 -16.98
C CYS A 120 10.70 13.42 -16.60
N SER A 121 11.08 12.14 -16.65
CA SER A 121 12.44 11.65 -16.39
C SER A 121 13.44 12.25 -17.37
N ASP A 122 13.14 12.20 -18.66
CA ASP A 122 14.00 12.75 -19.71
C ASP A 122 14.21 14.25 -19.51
N LEU A 123 13.15 14.98 -19.18
CA LEU A 123 13.21 16.40 -18.94
C LEU A 123 14.03 16.76 -17.69
N TYR A 124 13.83 16.05 -16.56
CA TYR A 124 14.66 16.28 -15.36
C TYR A 124 16.12 15.91 -15.56
N ARG A 125 16.42 14.80 -16.26
CA ARG A 125 17.81 14.44 -16.62
C ARG A 125 18.46 15.55 -17.46
N HIS A 126 17.74 16.11 -18.40
CA HIS A 126 18.22 17.24 -19.19
C HIS A 126 18.48 18.47 -18.32
N ILE A 127 17.55 18.84 -17.43
CA ILE A 127 17.70 20.00 -16.54
C ILE A 127 18.94 19.83 -15.63
N VAL A 128 19.05 18.68 -14.96
CA VAL A 128 20.19 18.38 -14.07
C VAL A 128 21.52 18.44 -14.80
N HIS A 129 21.56 18.05 -16.09
CA HIS A 129 22.79 18.09 -16.88
C HIS A 129 23.21 19.50 -17.27
N ILE A 130 22.26 20.42 -17.50
CA ILE A 130 22.57 21.78 -17.99
C ILE A 130 22.68 22.84 -16.90
N THR A 131 22.27 22.52 -15.66
CA THR A 131 22.25 23.46 -14.54
C THR A 131 23.26 23.04 -13.48
N THR A 132 23.85 24.04 -12.81
CA THR A 132 24.68 23.87 -11.61
C THR A 132 24.38 25.06 -10.71
N ASP A 133 23.37 24.93 -9.88
CA ASP A 133 22.93 25.99 -8.97
C ASP A 133 22.47 25.38 -7.63
N ASP A 134 22.05 26.23 -6.70
CA ASP A 134 21.64 25.84 -5.35
C ASP A 134 20.41 24.93 -5.30
N PHE A 135 19.74 24.65 -6.45
CA PHE A 135 18.55 23.81 -6.57
C PHE A 135 18.83 22.40 -7.12
N ASP A 136 20.10 22.05 -7.32
CA ASP A 136 20.45 20.75 -7.90
C ASP A 136 20.02 19.58 -7.01
N ALA A 137 20.13 19.71 -5.69
CA ALA A 137 19.69 18.68 -4.75
C ALA A 137 18.19 18.38 -4.88
N GLU A 138 17.36 19.41 -5.05
CA GLU A 138 15.91 19.27 -5.24
C GLU A 138 15.56 18.62 -6.57
N ARG A 139 16.29 18.98 -7.63
CA ARG A 139 16.10 18.38 -8.96
C ARG A 139 16.43 16.89 -8.95
N VAL A 140 17.52 16.52 -8.26
CA VAL A 140 17.92 15.12 -8.06
C VAL A 140 16.84 14.37 -7.25
N THR A 141 16.34 14.98 -6.18
CA THR A 141 15.26 14.41 -5.38
C THR A 141 13.98 14.20 -6.22
N ASN A 142 13.62 15.17 -7.06
CA ASN A 142 12.49 15.04 -7.96
C ASN A 142 12.72 13.96 -9.03
N LEU A 143 13.92 13.89 -9.61
CA LEU A 143 14.29 12.87 -10.59
C LEU A 143 14.21 11.47 -9.99
N THR A 144 14.70 11.28 -8.76
CA THR A 144 14.60 9.97 -8.08
C THR A 144 13.15 9.59 -7.80
N ALA A 145 12.29 10.54 -7.44
CA ALA A 145 10.86 10.29 -7.26
C ALA A 145 10.15 9.89 -8.57
N VAL A 146 10.56 10.49 -9.70
CA VAL A 146 10.07 10.08 -11.04
C VAL A 146 10.52 8.67 -11.38
N ALA A 147 11.79 8.35 -11.14
CA ALA A 147 12.35 7.03 -11.41
C ALA A 147 11.67 5.91 -10.62
N VAL A 148 11.26 6.17 -9.37
CA VAL A 148 10.43 5.22 -8.60
C VAL A 148 9.11 4.91 -9.32
N ASN A 149 8.44 5.94 -9.87
CA ASN A 149 7.18 5.71 -10.59
C ASN A 149 7.40 4.98 -11.92
N CYS A 150 8.50 5.27 -12.63
CA CYS A 150 8.90 4.49 -13.82
C CYS A 150 9.13 3.01 -13.48
N ALA A 151 9.75 2.72 -12.33
CA ALA A 151 9.96 1.35 -11.86
C ALA A 151 8.63 0.66 -11.50
N ILE A 152 7.68 1.36 -10.86
CA ILE A 152 6.34 0.84 -10.55
C ILE A 152 5.56 0.50 -11.84
N ASP A 153 5.71 1.33 -12.87
CA ASP A 153 5.06 1.13 -14.17
C ASP A 153 5.79 0.10 -15.06
N GLY A 154 6.95 -0.41 -14.61
CA GLY A 154 7.76 -1.37 -15.35
C GLY A 154 8.41 -0.80 -16.62
N THR A 155 8.59 0.52 -16.68
CA THR A 155 9.19 1.22 -17.83
C THR A 155 10.64 1.63 -17.60
N SER A 156 11.21 1.31 -16.44
CA SER A 156 12.59 1.62 -16.09
C SER A 156 13.52 0.53 -16.60
N ASP A 157 14.54 0.91 -17.39
CA ASP A 157 15.64 0.03 -17.81
C ASP A 157 16.80 0.02 -16.79
N ASP A 158 16.80 0.93 -15.81
CA ASP A 158 17.86 1.07 -14.82
C ASP A 158 17.47 0.43 -13.49
N ASP A 159 17.99 -0.78 -13.24
CA ASP A 159 17.84 -1.50 -11.96
C ASP A 159 18.61 -0.86 -10.78
N ASN A 160 19.55 0.04 -11.05
CA ASN A 160 20.40 0.70 -10.04
C ASN A 160 20.38 2.22 -10.23
N ILE A 161 19.53 2.89 -9.48
CA ILE A 161 19.71 4.31 -9.24
C ILE A 161 20.71 4.44 -8.10
N ASP A 162 21.91 4.97 -8.43
CA ASP A 162 22.88 5.37 -7.41
C ASP A 162 22.30 6.59 -6.68
N VAL A 163 21.56 6.33 -5.61
CA VAL A 163 20.92 7.37 -4.82
C VAL A 163 21.93 7.83 -3.78
N ASP A 164 22.42 9.05 -3.91
CA ASP A 164 23.16 9.71 -2.85
C ASP A 164 22.31 9.70 -1.55
N GLU A 165 22.87 9.17 -0.47
CA GLU A 165 22.16 9.03 0.82
C GLU A 165 22.26 10.31 1.67
N SER A 166 22.47 11.45 1.03
CA SER A 166 22.71 12.74 1.70
C SER A 166 21.45 13.33 2.38
N SER A 167 20.24 12.96 1.94
CA SER A 167 19.00 13.47 2.51
C SER A 167 17.99 12.36 2.83
N TYR A 168 17.10 12.63 3.77
CA TYR A 168 16.04 11.66 4.14
C TYR A 168 15.03 11.45 3.02
N GLU A 169 14.81 12.44 2.15
CA GLU A 169 13.96 12.31 0.97
C GLU A 169 14.56 11.36 -0.05
N LEU A 170 15.87 11.43 -0.29
CA LEU A 170 16.58 10.53 -1.20
C LEU A 170 16.59 9.10 -0.65
N LEU A 171 16.83 8.93 0.66
CA LEU A 171 16.69 7.62 1.32
C LEU A 171 15.27 7.04 1.18
N TYR A 172 14.24 7.88 1.36
CA TYR A 172 12.85 7.48 1.19
C TYR A 172 12.55 7.04 -0.26
N ASN A 173 12.98 7.84 -1.24
CA ASN A 173 12.79 7.52 -2.65
C ASN A 173 13.55 6.23 -3.03
N GLY A 174 14.80 6.09 -2.56
CA GLY A 174 15.58 4.86 -2.74
C GLY A 174 14.91 3.63 -2.15
N ALA A 175 14.29 3.76 -0.97
CA ALA A 175 13.50 2.67 -0.38
C ALA A 175 12.26 2.34 -1.21
N CYS A 176 11.56 3.34 -1.74
CA CYS A 176 10.42 3.13 -2.64
C CYS A 176 10.83 2.42 -3.94
N HIS A 177 12.02 2.72 -4.47
CA HIS A 177 12.59 2.04 -5.64
C HIS A 177 12.89 0.56 -5.33
N LEU A 178 13.50 0.28 -4.16
CA LEU A 178 13.71 -1.10 -3.69
C LEU A 178 12.40 -1.87 -3.53
N LEU A 179 11.32 -1.20 -3.08
CA LEU A 179 9.99 -1.81 -3.01
C LEU A 179 9.44 -2.15 -4.39
N ALA A 180 9.61 -1.29 -5.38
CA ALA A 180 9.21 -1.58 -6.76
C ALA A 180 9.97 -2.78 -7.33
N ALA A 181 11.26 -2.94 -6.97
CA ALA A 181 12.09 -4.09 -7.30
C ALA A 181 11.80 -5.36 -6.45
N GLY A 182 10.87 -5.30 -5.50
CA GLY A 182 10.52 -6.44 -4.63
C GLY A 182 11.50 -6.72 -3.48
N ARG A 183 12.50 -5.85 -3.24
CA ARG A 183 13.52 -5.98 -2.18
C ARG A 183 13.03 -5.38 -0.87
N VAL A 184 12.00 -6.00 -0.27
CA VAL A 184 11.20 -5.40 0.81
C VAL A 184 11.98 -5.24 2.12
N ASP A 185 12.85 -6.20 2.49
CA ASP A 185 13.63 -6.12 3.74
C ASP A 185 14.65 -4.98 3.69
N GLU A 186 15.32 -4.79 2.55
CA GLU A 186 16.27 -3.71 2.34
C GLU A 186 15.57 -2.34 2.32
N ALA A 187 14.41 -2.26 1.68
CA ALA A 187 13.57 -1.08 1.71
C ALA A 187 13.18 -0.69 3.13
N LEU A 188 12.79 -1.67 3.96
CA LEU A 188 12.44 -1.42 5.37
C LEU A 188 13.62 -0.85 6.16
N THR A 189 14.83 -1.39 5.97
CA THR A 189 16.05 -0.87 6.62
C THR A 189 16.32 0.57 6.20
N LYS A 190 16.29 0.85 4.89
CA LYS A 190 16.52 2.19 4.35
C LYS A 190 15.47 3.21 4.84
N LEU A 191 14.20 2.79 5.03
CA LEU A 191 13.17 3.64 5.63
C LEU A 191 13.40 3.93 7.12
N GLN A 192 14.03 3.02 7.86
CA GLN A 192 14.42 3.26 9.26
C GLN A 192 15.52 4.31 9.33
N ASP A 193 16.50 4.24 8.43
CA ASP A 193 17.57 5.23 8.32
C ASP A 193 17.00 6.60 7.91
N ALA A 194 16.08 6.63 6.94
CA ALA A 194 15.37 7.84 6.52
C ALA A 194 14.58 8.48 7.70
N GLU A 195 13.91 7.68 8.53
CA GLU A 195 13.22 8.19 9.73
C GLU A 195 14.20 8.80 10.73
N ALA A 196 15.32 8.13 10.99
CA ALA A 196 16.32 8.60 11.93
C ALA A 196 16.96 9.92 11.46
N LEU A 197 17.29 10.02 10.16
CA LEU A 197 17.87 11.23 9.57
C LEU A 197 16.84 12.38 9.57
N CYS A 198 15.60 12.13 9.17
CA CYS A 198 14.51 13.12 9.17
C CYS A 198 14.30 13.70 10.57
N ARG A 199 14.25 12.85 11.61
CA ARG A 199 14.12 13.31 13.00
C ARG A 199 15.28 14.18 13.43
N THR A 200 16.50 13.77 13.10
CA THR A 200 17.72 14.52 13.44
C THR A 200 17.71 15.90 12.78
N TYR A 201 17.38 15.94 11.49
CA TYR A 201 17.32 17.18 10.71
C TYR A 201 16.28 18.15 11.27
N LEU A 202 15.03 17.70 11.43
CA LEU A 202 13.93 18.55 11.91
C LEU A 202 14.17 19.05 13.34
N THR A 203 14.78 18.24 14.21
CA THR A 203 15.04 18.62 15.60
C THR A 203 16.23 19.57 15.74
N GLN A 204 17.32 19.30 15.02
CA GLN A 204 18.59 20.03 15.18
C GLN A 204 18.67 21.26 14.29
N GLU A 205 18.28 21.15 13.02
CA GLU A 205 18.42 22.22 12.03
C GLU A 205 17.20 23.17 12.05
N GLU A 206 16.00 22.63 12.18
CA GLU A 206 14.75 23.43 12.13
C GLU A 206 14.18 23.74 13.50
N GLY A 207 14.62 23.07 14.56
CA GLY A 207 14.10 23.27 15.91
C GLY A 207 12.61 22.94 16.03
N ALA A 208 12.12 21.99 15.23
CA ALA A 208 10.73 21.59 15.17
C ALA A 208 10.27 20.94 16.48
N THR A 209 9.00 21.12 16.82
CA THR A 209 8.38 20.46 17.97
C THR A 209 8.17 18.98 17.70
N GLU A 210 8.06 18.16 18.77
CA GLU A 210 7.80 16.72 18.65
C GLU A 210 6.50 16.41 17.86
N GLU A 211 5.48 17.29 17.93
CA GLU A 211 4.25 17.14 17.15
C GLU A 211 4.53 17.35 15.64
N GLU A 212 5.29 18.37 15.29
CA GLU A 212 5.69 18.67 13.89
C GLU A 212 6.58 17.56 13.33
N VAL A 213 7.57 17.11 14.09
CA VAL A 213 8.43 15.97 13.69
C VAL A 213 7.61 14.70 13.43
N ASN A 214 6.64 14.39 14.31
CA ASN A 214 5.80 13.21 14.13
C ASN A 214 4.87 13.31 12.91
N ASP A 215 4.44 14.51 12.52
CA ASP A 215 3.62 14.72 11.34
C ASP A 215 4.44 14.53 10.04
N ASP A 216 5.69 15.01 10.01
CA ASP A 216 6.56 14.87 8.83
C ASP A 216 7.09 13.44 8.65
N VAL A 217 7.44 12.78 9.76
CA VAL A 217 7.85 11.36 9.77
C VAL A 217 6.68 10.42 9.46
N ALA A 218 5.43 10.87 9.55
CA ALA A 218 4.25 10.01 9.37
C ALA A 218 4.24 9.27 8.01
N ILE A 219 4.69 9.93 6.95
CA ILE A 219 4.77 9.34 5.59
C ILE A 219 5.76 8.18 5.58
N ILE A 220 6.95 8.36 6.15
CA ILE A 220 8.00 7.34 6.23
C ILE A 220 7.49 6.12 7.02
N ARG A 221 6.85 6.37 8.16
CA ARG A 221 6.27 5.31 9.00
C ARG A 221 5.15 4.53 8.32
N VAL A 222 4.31 5.20 7.54
CA VAL A 222 3.27 4.50 6.77
C VAL A 222 3.89 3.58 5.74
N GLN A 223 4.97 4.01 5.11
CA GLN A 223 5.70 3.17 4.16
C GLN A 223 6.42 2.00 4.84
N GLN A 224 7.01 2.19 6.05
CA GLN A 224 7.52 1.09 6.87
C GLN A 224 6.41 0.07 7.21
N GLY A 225 5.22 0.57 7.59
CA GLY A 225 4.05 -0.27 7.83
C GLY A 225 3.65 -1.08 6.59
N HIS A 226 3.77 -0.50 5.40
CA HIS A 226 3.52 -1.20 4.13
C HIS A 226 4.56 -2.30 3.88
N CYS A 227 5.86 -2.05 4.10
CA CYS A 227 6.89 -3.07 4.04
C CYS A 227 6.62 -4.23 5.00
N MET A 228 6.28 -3.92 6.26
CA MET A 228 5.93 -4.94 7.25
C MET A 228 4.72 -5.77 6.83
N GLN A 229 3.73 -5.15 6.18
CA GLN A 229 2.57 -5.84 5.64
C GLN A 229 2.97 -6.82 4.51
N LEU A 230 3.82 -6.39 3.58
CA LEU A 230 4.34 -7.24 2.49
C LEU A 230 5.18 -8.42 3.02
N LEU A 231 5.94 -8.22 4.10
CA LEU A 231 6.69 -9.27 4.81
C LEU A 231 5.80 -10.20 5.64
N GLY A 232 4.47 -10.00 5.65
CA GLY A 232 3.55 -10.80 6.45
C GLY A 232 3.54 -10.47 7.95
N ARG A 233 4.23 -9.40 8.38
CA ARG A 233 4.29 -8.91 9.77
C ARG A 233 3.08 -8.02 10.09
N GLU A 234 1.85 -8.53 9.85
CA GLU A 234 0.60 -7.77 9.90
C GLU A 234 0.35 -7.09 11.25
N ARG A 235 0.74 -7.73 12.37
CA ARG A 235 0.55 -7.17 13.73
C ARG A 235 1.38 -5.91 13.95
N GLU A 236 2.60 -5.88 13.45
CA GLU A 236 3.51 -4.75 13.56
C GLU A 236 3.04 -3.62 12.63
N ALA A 237 2.66 -3.94 11.40
CA ALA A 237 2.05 -2.99 10.47
C ALA A 237 0.81 -2.31 11.08
N LEU A 238 -0.09 -3.08 11.70
CA LEU A 238 -1.27 -2.56 12.42
C LEU A 238 -0.88 -1.61 13.56
N ALA A 239 0.19 -1.91 14.30
CA ALA A 239 0.65 -1.05 15.38
C ALA A 239 1.17 0.29 14.84
N VAL A 240 1.96 0.26 13.76
CA VAL A 240 2.49 1.46 13.09
C VAL A 240 1.36 2.33 12.56
N TYR A 241 0.44 1.78 11.77
CA TYR A 241 -0.69 2.54 11.22
C TYR A 241 -1.57 3.16 12.30
N ASN A 242 -1.88 2.41 13.36
CA ASN A 242 -2.68 2.95 14.48
C ASN A 242 -1.93 4.03 15.27
N ASN A 243 -0.60 3.97 15.36
CA ASN A 243 0.19 5.02 16.01
C ASN A 243 0.17 6.31 15.18
N VAL A 244 0.32 6.21 13.86
CA VAL A 244 0.20 7.37 12.96
C VAL A 244 -1.20 7.98 13.02
N LEU A 245 -2.26 7.15 13.07
CA LEU A 245 -3.63 7.68 13.22
C LEU A 245 -3.88 8.41 14.56
N LYS A 246 -3.14 8.07 15.62
CA LYS A 246 -3.24 8.77 16.92
C LYS A 246 -2.68 10.19 16.87
N SER A 247 -1.66 10.46 16.05
CA SER A 247 -1.13 11.81 15.82
C SER A 247 -2.07 12.68 14.99
N LYS A 248 -3.11 12.08 14.38
CA LYS A 248 -4.13 12.77 13.55
C LYS A 248 -3.49 13.57 12.41
N PRO A 249 -2.80 12.93 11.49
CA PRO A 249 -2.20 13.63 10.37
C PRO A 249 -3.25 14.44 9.61
N GLU A 250 -2.87 15.63 9.15
CA GLU A 250 -3.79 16.54 8.44
C GLU A 250 -3.92 16.17 6.95
N ASP A 251 -2.97 15.39 6.39
CA ASP A 251 -2.99 15.01 4.98
C ASP A 251 -4.05 13.93 4.68
N PRO A 252 -5.09 14.26 3.89
CA PRO A 252 -6.14 13.32 3.55
C PRO A 252 -5.65 12.18 2.62
N ALA A 253 -4.58 12.38 1.84
CA ALA A 253 -4.01 11.30 1.02
C ALA A 253 -3.36 10.23 1.91
N LEU A 254 -2.58 10.66 2.90
CA LEU A 254 -1.97 9.76 3.86
C LEU A 254 -3.04 8.99 4.65
N LEU A 255 -4.10 9.68 5.09
CA LEU A 255 -5.25 9.05 5.76
C LEU A 255 -5.94 8.02 4.86
N ALA A 256 -6.10 8.31 3.57
CA ALA A 256 -6.70 7.37 2.62
C ALA A 256 -5.87 6.09 2.48
N ILE A 257 -4.55 6.23 2.33
CA ILE A 257 -3.61 5.10 2.21
C ILE A 257 -3.63 4.25 3.48
N ILE A 258 -3.51 4.86 4.67
CA ILE A 258 -3.55 4.14 5.94
C ILE A 258 -4.86 3.35 6.08
N ASN A 259 -6.01 4.00 5.81
CA ASN A 259 -7.30 3.35 5.94
C ASN A 259 -7.48 2.22 4.94
N ASN A 260 -7.02 2.37 3.70
CA ASN A 260 -6.99 1.30 2.70
C ASN A 260 -6.14 0.10 3.16
N ASN A 261 -4.93 0.36 3.69
CA ASN A 261 -4.03 -0.69 4.15
C ASN A 261 -4.60 -1.43 5.37
N LEU A 262 -5.24 -0.71 6.29
CA LEU A 262 -5.96 -1.33 7.41
C LEU A 262 -7.13 -2.20 6.95
N VAL A 263 -7.87 -1.79 5.92
CA VAL A 263 -8.94 -2.60 5.32
C VAL A 263 -8.36 -3.87 4.71
N SER A 264 -7.25 -3.78 3.99
CA SER A 264 -6.62 -4.94 3.35
C SER A 264 -6.09 -5.96 4.37
N ILE A 265 -5.56 -5.52 5.52
CA ILE A 265 -5.13 -6.40 6.61
C ILE A 265 -6.34 -7.05 7.31
N ASN A 266 -7.39 -6.27 7.57
CA ASN A 266 -8.59 -6.79 8.24
C ASN A 266 -9.34 -7.84 7.41
N ARG A 267 -9.23 -7.81 6.09
CA ARG A 267 -9.90 -8.75 5.18
C ARG A 267 -11.41 -8.87 5.50
N ALA A 268 -11.87 -10.07 5.82
CA ALA A 268 -13.27 -10.36 6.22
C ALA A 268 -13.55 -10.13 7.72
N ALA A 269 -12.52 -9.86 8.54
CA ALA A 269 -12.70 -9.48 9.93
C ALA A 269 -13.10 -8.01 10.06
N ASN A 270 -13.80 -7.63 11.13
CA ASN A 270 -14.15 -6.24 11.42
C ASN A 270 -14.80 -5.45 10.26
N VAL A 271 -15.71 -6.09 9.55
CA VAL A 271 -16.36 -5.56 8.35
C VAL A 271 -16.95 -4.14 8.55
N PHE A 272 -17.54 -3.86 9.72
CA PHE A 272 -18.12 -2.54 10.02
C PHE A 272 -17.06 -1.43 10.10
N ASP A 273 -15.93 -1.70 10.73
CA ASP A 273 -14.81 -0.76 10.79
C ASP A 273 -14.19 -0.58 9.40
N SER A 274 -14.00 -1.67 8.67
CA SER A 274 -13.49 -1.64 7.29
C SER A 274 -14.36 -0.80 6.35
N ARG A 275 -15.70 -0.87 6.47
CA ARG A 275 -16.63 -0.02 5.69
C ARG A 275 -16.49 1.47 6.03
N LYS A 276 -16.30 1.80 7.31
CA LYS A 276 -16.08 3.19 7.74
C LYS A 276 -14.74 3.71 7.21
N ARG A 277 -13.68 2.90 7.30
CA ARG A 277 -12.35 3.23 6.80
C ARG A 277 -12.33 3.43 5.29
N MET A 278 -13.00 2.55 4.55
CA MET A 278 -13.10 2.65 3.10
C MET A 278 -13.79 3.96 2.65
N LYS A 279 -14.80 4.44 3.39
CA LYS A 279 -15.41 5.76 3.12
C LYS A 279 -14.41 6.90 3.26
N THR A 280 -13.47 6.81 4.20
CA THR A 280 -12.38 7.80 4.34
C THR A 280 -11.37 7.66 3.22
N ALA A 281 -11.05 6.42 2.80
CA ALA A 281 -10.12 6.16 1.71
C ALA A 281 -10.65 6.62 0.34
N MET A 282 -11.97 6.69 0.18
CA MET A 282 -12.65 7.14 -1.03
C MET A 282 -13.31 8.53 -0.86
N ALA A 283 -12.80 9.36 0.03
CA ALA A 283 -13.34 10.70 0.22
C ALA A 283 -13.19 11.54 -1.06
N PRO A 284 -14.16 12.43 -1.37
CA PRO A 284 -14.07 13.30 -2.54
C PRO A 284 -12.86 14.25 -2.45
N GLY A 285 -12.28 14.62 -3.58
CA GLY A 285 -11.11 15.51 -3.65
C GLY A 285 -9.75 14.81 -3.53
N LEU A 286 -9.72 13.47 -3.43
CA LEU A 286 -8.49 12.69 -3.44
C LEU A 286 -7.93 12.43 -4.85
N GLU A 287 -8.72 12.67 -5.88
CA GLU A 287 -8.36 12.39 -7.28
C GLU A 287 -7.07 13.09 -7.71
N HIS A 288 -6.83 14.28 -7.15
CA HIS A 288 -5.64 15.07 -7.44
C HIS A 288 -4.46 14.83 -6.49
N LYS A 289 -4.66 14.05 -5.42
CA LYS A 289 -3.67 13.81 -4.37
C LYS A 289 -3.06 12.41 -4.43
N LEU A 290 -3.82 11.44 -4.93
CA LEU A 290 -3.41 10.05 -5.07
C LEU A 290 -2.98 9.77 -6.52
N THR A 291 -1.98 8.91 -6.69
CA THR A 291 -1.59 8.40 -8.01
C THR A 291 -2.66 7.45 -8.55
N SER A 292 -2.67 7.22 -9.88
CA SER A 292 -3.58 6.25 -10.51
C SER A 292 -3.40 4.85 -9.95
N TYR A 293 -2.17 4.46 -9.64
CA TYR A 293 -1.86 3.19 -8.99
C TYR A 293 -2.52 3.08 -7.61
N GLN A 294 -2.40 4.11 -6.76
CA GLN A 294 -3.04 4.13 -5.44
C GLN A 294 -4.56 4.12 -5.54
N ARG A 295 -5.15 4.92 -6.43
CA ARG A 295 -6.59 4.98 -6.66
C ARG A 295 -7.14 3.65 -7.16
N SER A 296 -6.48 3.04 -8.13
CA SER A 296 -6.87 1.73 -8.66
C SER A 296 -6.83 0.63 -7.60
N THR A 297 -5.81 0.64 -6.72
CA THR A 297 -5.70 -0.28 -5.59
C THR A 297 -6.82 -0.08 -4.56
N ILE A 298 -7.15 1.18 -4.23
CA ILE A 298 -8.27 1.50 -3.33
C ILE A 298 -9.60 1.04 -3.93
N SER A 299 -9.82 1.29 -5.22
CA SER A 299 -11.04 0.86 -5.93
C SER A 299 -11.16 -0.66 -5.98
N LEU A 300 -10.06 -1.39 -6.21
CA LEU A 300 -10.03 -2.85 -6.16
C LEU A 300 -10.38 -3.36 -4.75
N ASN A 301 -9.79 -2.77 -3.71
CA ASN A 301 -10.08 -3.15 -2.33
C ASN A 301 -11.52 -2.81 -1.94
N HIS A 302 -12.12 -1.76 -2.50
CA HIS A 302 -13.54 -1.46 -2.34
C HIS A 302 -14.43 -2.54 -2.96
N CYS A 303 -14.11 -3.01 -4.18
CA CYS A 303 -14.81 -4.14 -4.80
C CYS A 303 -14.72 -5.41 -3.93
N LEU A 304 -13.53 -5.74 -3.42
CA LEU A 304 -13.32 -6.88 -2.52
C LEU A 304 -14.11 -6.73 -1.22
N LEU A 305 -14.13 -5.55 -0.64
CA LEU A 305 -14.91 -5.28 0.57
C LEU A 305 -16.41 -5.41 0.30
N ALA A 306 -16.92 -4.91 -0.82
CA ALA A 306 -18.30 -5.06 -1.22
C ALA A 306 -18.68 -6.55 -1.39
N TYR A 307 -17.78 -7.33 -2.00
CA TYR A 307 -17.93 -8.79 -2.07
C TYR A 307 -18.00 -9.42 -0.68
N HIS A 308 -17.06 -9.16 0.23
CA HIS A 308 -17.03 -9.74 1.58
C HIS A 308 -18.19 -9.27 2.48
N THR A 309 -18.80 -8.13 2.17
CA THR A 309 -19.93 -7.58 2.92
C THR A 309 -21.28 -7.96 2.34
N ASN A 310 -21.32 -8.83 1.35
CA ASN A 310 -22.55 -9.28 0.65
C ASN A 310 -23.36 -8.10 0.06
N GLN A 311 -22.67 -7.08 -0.48
CA GLN A 311 -23.30 -5.96 -1.17
C GLN A 311 -23.30 -6.22 -2.67
N ASP A 312 -24.17 -7.08 -3.13
CA ASP A 312 -24.12 -7.65 -4.48
C ASP A 312 -24.25 -6.59 -5.58
N GLU A 313 -25.17 -5.64 -5.45
CA GLU A 313 -25.34 -4.54 -6.41
C GLU A 313 -24.14 -3.59 -6.43
N VAL A 314 -23.62 -3.23 -5.25
CA VAL A 314 -22.44 -2.38 -5.15
C VAL A 314 -21.23 -3.08 -5.76
N CYS A 315 -21.03 -4.36 -5.45
CA CYS A 315 -19.94 -5.16 -6.01
C CYS A 315 -20.00 -5.19 -7.55
N ARG A 316 -21.20 -5.39 -8.11
CA ARG A 316 -21.40 -5.42 -9.56
C ARG A 316 -21.11 -4.07 -10.22
N THR A 317 -21.62 -2.99 -9.65
CA THR A 317 -21.41 -1.63 -10.16
C THR A 317 -19.94 -1.24 -10.08
N GLU A 318 -19.32 -1.45 -8.92
CA GLU A 318 -17.92 -1.05 -8.70
C GLU A 318 -16.93 -1.88 -9.53
N THR A 319 -17.18 -3.17 -9.76
CA THR A 319 -16.34 -3.97 -10.67
C THR A 319 -16.48 -3.52 -12.12
N GLN A 320 -17.65 -3.06 -12.56
CA GLN A 320 -17.84 -2.47 -13.89
C GLN A 320 -17.11 -1.13 -14.01
N ASN A 321 -17.19 -0.28 -12.99
CA ASN A 321 -16.48 0.99 -12.95
C ASN A 321 -14.97 0.77 -12.96
N LEU A 322 -14.47 -0.18 -12.15
CA LEU A 322 -13.05 -0.55 -12.09
C LEU A 322 -12.53 -0.99 -13.47
N THR A 323 -13.30 -1.79 -14.21
CA THR A 323 -12.90 -2.23 -15.55
C THR A 323 -12.84 -1.08 -16.57
N LYS A 324 -13.74 -0.09 -16.44
CA LYS A 324 -13.78 1.08 -17.33
C LYS A 324 -12.66 2.07 -17.04
N GLU A 325 -12.41 2.36 -15.76
CA GLU A 325 -11.42 3.35 -15.34
C GLU A 325 -9.99 2.80 -15.37
N TYR A 326 -9.83 1.51 -15.05
CA TYR A 326 -8.52 0.84 -14.95
C TYR A 326 -8.51 -0.47 -15.74
N PRO A 327 -8.36 -0.43 -17.08
CA PRO A 327 -8.38 -1.62 -17.94
C PRO A 327 -7.35 -2.69 -17.54
N GLN A 328 -6.20 -2.28 -16.98
CA GLN A 328 -5.15 -3.17 -16.47
C GLN A 328 -5.63 -4.06 -15.31
N LEU A 329 -6.67 -3.67 -14.58
CA LEU A 329 -7.27 -4.48 -13.51
C LEU A 329 -8.50 -5.28 -13.96
N SER A 330 -8.80 -5.31 -15.26
CA SER A 330 -9.96 -5.98 -15.83
C SER A 330 -10.05 -7.45 -15.42
N LEU A 331 -8.94 -8.19 -15.47
CA LEU A 331 -8.87 -9.58 -15.05
C LEU A 331 -9.29 -9.74 -13.57
N LYS A 332 -8.72 -8.91 -12.68
CA LYS A 332 -9.05 -8.97 -11.24
C LYS A 332 -10.51 -8.62 -10.97
N ALA A 333 -11.05 -7.62 -11.68
CA ALA A 333 -12.46 -7.25 -11.59
C ALA A 333 -13.39 -8.39 -12.05
N GLN A 334 -13.08 -9.04 -13.17
CA GLN A 334 -13.85 -10.18 -13.70
C GLN A 334 -13.78 -11.40 -12.77
N MET A 335 -12.63 -11.64 -12.12
CA MET A 335 -12.51 -12.70 -11.11
C MET A 335 -13.42 -12.42 -9.88
N ILE A 336 -13.48 -11.17 -9.41
CA ILE A 336 -14.40 -10.79 -8.31
C ILE A 336 -15.85 -10.96 -8.75
N GLN A 337 -16.20 -10.54 -9.97
CA GLN A 337 -17.55 -10.72 -10.53
C GLN A 337 -17.93 -12.19 -10.64
N ALA A 338 -17.02 -13.04 -11.11
CA ALA A 338 -17.26 -14.49 -11.18
C ALA A 338 -17.42 -15.12 -9.79
N ALA A 339 -16.62 -14.69 -8.80
CA ALA A 339 -16.79 -15.13 -7.41
C ALA A 339 -18.16 -14.70 -6.84
N GLN A 340 -18.62 -13.49 -7.18
CA GLN A 340 -19.94 -12.98 -6.81
C GLN A 340 -21.05 -13.84 -7.41
N LEU A 341 -21.01 -14.10 -8.73
CA LEU A 341 -21.98 -14.97 -9.42
C LEU A 341 -21.97 -16.38 -8.85
N GLY A 342 -20.77 -16.91 -8.54
CA GLY A 342 -20.63 -18.19 -7.85
C GLY A 342 -21.34 -18.20 -6.49
N ARG A 343 -21.26 -17.13 -5.71
CA ARG A 343 -21.97 -16.98 -4.43
C ARG A 343 -23.49 -16.93 -4.63
N GLU A 344 -23.97 -16.23 -5.66
CA GLU A 344 -25.37 -16.17 -6.05
C GLU A 344 -25.92 -17.52 -6.59
N GLY A 345 -25.04 -18.50 -6.87
CA GLY A 345 -25.42 -19.79 -7.43
C GLY A 345 -25.47 -19.83 -8.96
N LYS A 346 -25.14 -18.76 -9.65
CA LYS A 346 -25.09 -18.66 -11.12
C LYS A 346 -23.78 -19.25 -11.67
N LEU A 347 -23.56 -20.55 -11.42
CA LEU A 347 -22.29 -21.22 -11.72
C LEU A 347 -21.96 -21.24 -13.22
N ALA A 348 -22.97 -21.34 -14.08
CA ALA A 348 -22.77 -21.36 -15.54
C ALA A 348 -22.21 -20.02 -16.05
N GLU A 349 -22.74 -18.91 -15.56
CA GLU A 349 -22.27 -17.57 -15.92
C GLU A 349 -20.84 -17.32 -15.37
N ALA A 350 -20.61 -17.68 -14.10
CA ALA A 350 -19.29 -17.57 -13.48
C ALA A 350 -18.22 -18.36 -14.26
N ARG A 351 -18.55 -19.61 -14.66
CA ARG A 351 -17.66 -20.45 -15.47
C ARG A 351 -17.42 -19.84 -16.85
N ALA A 352 -18.45 -19.29 -17.49
CA ALA A 352 -18.31 -18.67 -18.81
C ALA A 352 -17.36 -17.47 -18.78
N ILE A 353 -17.50 -16.59 -17.77
CA ILE A 353 -16.60 -15.44 -17.57
C ILE A 353 -15.17 -15.91 -17.37
N LEU A 354 -14.91 -16.84 -16.44
CA LEU A 354 -13.56 -17.29 -16.13
C LEU A 354 -12.92 -18.06 -17.29
N ARG A 355 -13.72 -18.83 -18.06
CA ARG A 355 -13.22 -19.49 -19.26
C ARG A 355 -12.76 -18.49 -20.33
N LYS A 356 -13.55 -17.42 -20.52
CA LYS A 356 -13.15 -16.34 -21.42
C LYS A 356 -11.88 -15.64 -20.92
N CYS A 357 -11.82 -15.32 -19.62
CA CYS A 357 -10.62 -14.72 -19.02
C CYS A 357 -9.36 -15.57 -19.23
N ALA A 358 -9.47 -16.90 -19.08
CA ALA A 358 -8.35 -17.80 -19.30
C ALA A 358 -7.89 -17.87 -20.78
N GLN A 359 -8.85 -17.69 -21.72
CA GLN A 359 -8.52 -17.59 -23.15
C GLN A 359 -7.85 -16.27 -23.52
N ASP A 360 -8.33 -15.16 -22.90
CA ASP A 360 -7.79 -13.82 -23.15
C ASP A 360 -6.41 -13.60 -22.46
N ASN A 361 -6.08 -14.38 -21.42
CA ASN A 361 -4.84 -14.28 -20.64
C ASN A 361 -4.18 -15.65 -20.48
N PRO A 362 -3.46 -16.15 -21.48
CA PRO A 362 -2.86 -17.48 -21.46
C PRO A 362 -1.80 -17.67 -20.37
N ASP A 363 -1.05 -16.64 -20.01
CA ASP A 363 -0.03 -16.68 -18.96
C ASP A 363 -0.65 -16.93 -17.56
N ASP A 364 -1.84 -16.42 -17.30
CA ASP A 364 -2.59 -16.58 -16.04
C ASP A 364 -3.65 -17.70 -16.10
N ALA A 365 -3.76 -18.42 -17.22
CA ALA A 365 -4.82 -19.39 -17.47
C ALA A 365 -4.92 -20.46 -16.37
N LEU A 366 -3.79 -20.93 -15.84
CA LEU A 366 -3.73 -21.88 -14.73
C LEU A 366 -4.42 -21.30 -13.47
N TYR A 367 -4.05 -20.10 -13.06
CA TYR A 367 -4.60 -19.45 -11.84
C TYR A 367 -6.09 -19.19 -11.97
N ILE A 368 -6.52 -18.74 -13.15
CA ILE A 368 -7.94 -18.48 -13.45
C ILE A 368 -8.74 -19.77 -13.41
N THR A 369 -8.22 -20.87 -13.98
CA THR A 369 -8.87 -22.18 -13.97
C THR A 369 -8.93 -22.77 -12.55
N LEU A 370 -7.89 -22.58 -11.74
CA LEU A 370 -7.92 -22.98 -10.32
C LEU A 370 -8.95 -22.19 -9.53
N ALA A 371 -9.08 -20.87 -9.77
CA ALA A 371 -10.13 -20.05 -9.15
C ALA A 371 -11.54 -20.53 -9.56
N ALA A 372 -11.75 -20.81 -10.83
CA ALA A 372 -13.01 -21.40 -11.33
C ALA A 372 -13.34 -22.72 -10.64
N THR A 373 -12.34 -23.60 -10.56
CA THR A 373 -12.47 -24.89 -9.87
C THR A 373 -12.83 -24.71 -8.40
N GLN A 374 -12.22 -23.75 -7.71
CA GLN A 374 -12.53 -23.44 -6.30
C GLN A 374 -13.98 -22.97 -6.12
N ILE A 375 -14.49 -22.12 -7.02
CA ILE A 375 -15.89 -21.66 -6.97
C ILE A 375 -16.85 -22.83 -7.16
N LEU A 376 -16.57 -23.72 -8.12
CA LEU A 376 -17.41 -24.91 -8.36
C LEU A 376 -17.39 -25.86 -7.17
N LEU A 377 -16.23 -26.11 -6.58
CA LEU A 377 -16.07 -26.98 -5.41
C LEU A 377 -16.75 -26.40 -4.17
N ALA A 378 -16.72 -25.09 -3.97
CA ALA A 378 -17.42 -24.42 -2.87
C ALA A 378 -18.95 -24.62 -2.92
N LYS A 379 -19.50 -24.89 -4.11
CA LYS A 379 -20.91 -25.21 -4.33
C LYS A 379 -21.18 -26.71 -4.47
N GLY A 380 -20.16 -27.55 -4.36
CA GLY A 380 -20.27 -29.00 -4.43
C GLY A 380 -20.31 -29.60 -5.83
N ASP A 381 -20.15 -28.78 -6.88
CA ASP A 381 -20.10 -29.25 -8.28
C ASP A 381 -18.73 -29.82 -8.64
N LYS A 382 -18.47 -31.01 -8.13
CA LYS A 382 -17.20 -31.73 -8.36
C LYS A 382 -17.01 -32.15 -9.81
N LYS A 383 -18.11 -32.44 -10.54
CA LYS A 383 -18.06 -32.90 -11.91
C LYS A 383 -17.55 -31.80 -12.84
N SER A 384 -18.15 -30.63 -12.81
CA SER A 384 -17.69 -29.47 -13.58
C SER A 384 -16.28 -29.02 -13.17
N ALA A 385 -15.91 -29.20 -11.88
CA ALA A 385 -14.55 -28.94 -11.43
C ALA A 385 -13.51 -29.85 -12.10
N CYS A 386 -13.81 -31.16 -12.23
CA CYS A 386 -12.94 -32.08 -12.98
C CYS A 386 -12.86 -31.68 -14.46
N GLU A 387 -13.96 -31.31 -15.10
CA GLU A 387 -13.98 -30.86 -16.51
C GLU A 387 -13.10 -29.62 -16.71
N MET A 388 -13.13 -28.67 -15.78
CA MET A 388 -12.29 -27.46 -15.82
C MET A 388 -10.80 -27.82 -15.72
N LEU A 389 -10.40 -28.66 -14.77
CA LEU A 389 -9.02 -29.08 -14.61
C LEU A 389 -8.50 -29.91 -15.81
N MET A 390 -9.38 -30.71 -16.42
CA MET A 390 -9.05 -31.49 -17.61
C MET A 390 -8.91 -30.63 -18.87
N SER A 391 -9.47 -29.41 -18.88
CA SER A 391 -9.34 -28.46 -20.00
C SER A 391 -8.05 -27.66 -20.00
N LEU A 392 -7.20 -27.81 -18.98
CA LEU A 392 -5.86 -27.20 -18.93
C LEU A 392 -4.94 -27.76 -20.01
N ASP A 393 -3.97 -26.97 -20.40
CA ASP A 393 -2.90 -27.41 -21.29
C ASP A 393 -2.13 -28.59 -20.69
N GLU A 394 -1.57 -29.45 -21.54
CA GLU A 394 -0.90 -30.68 -21.08
C GLU A 394 0.22 -30.43 -20.07
N SER A 395 0.98 -29.33 -20.22
CA SER A 395 2.05 -28.95 -19.30
C SER A 395 1.56 -28.67 -17.89
N ASP A 396 0.41 -28.03 -17.76
CA ASP A 396 -0.18 -27.67 -16.48
C ASP A 396 -1.03 -28.80 -15.92
N LYS A 397 -1.82 -29.47 -16.77
CA LYS A 397 -2.67 -30.60 -16.38
C LYS A 397 -1.89 -31.73 -15.68
N TYR A 398 -0.68 -31.99 -16.15
CA TYR A 398 0.17 -33.06 -15.60
C TYR A 398 1.12 -32.58 -14.49
N ARG A 399 0.92 -31.40 -13.92
CA ARG A 399 1.58 -31.02 -12.64
C ARG A 399 1.08 -31.92 -11.51
N GLN A 400 1.99 -32.36 -10.65
CA GLN A 400 1.70 -33.30 -9.56
C GLN A 400 0.51 -32.89 -8.69
N GLY A 401 0.39 -31.60 -8.36
CA GLY A 401 -0.74 -31.05 -7.58
C GLY A 401 -2.08 -31.20 -8.29
N ILE A 402 -2.13 -30.95 -9.61
CA ILE A 402 -3.35 -31.06 -10.42
C ILE A 402 -3.77 -32.52 -10.58
N ILE A 403 -2.82 -33.43 -10.85
CA ILE A 403 -3.09 -34.88 -10.90
C ILE A 403 -3.68 -35.35 -9.58
N SER A 404 -3.06 -34.97 -8.45
CA SER A 404 -3.55 -35.36 -7.12
C SER A 404 -4.97 -34.85 -6.85
N ALA A 405 -5.25 -33.60 -7.24
CA ALA A 405 -6.58 -33.01 -7.12
C ALA A 405 -7.63 -33.74 -7.98
N LEU A 406 -7.30 -34.00 -9.26
CA LEU A 406 -8.18 -34.76 -10.17
C LEU A 406 -8.48 -36.17 -9.65
N VAL A 407 -7.46 -36.90 -9.19
CA VAL A 407 -7.64 -38.24 -8.63
C VAL A 407 -8.54 -38.18 -7.38
N ALA A 408 -8.29 -37.25 -6.48
CA ALA A 408 -9.11 -37.08 -5.27
C ALA A 408 -10.58 -36.74 -5.61
N LEU A 409 -10.79 -35.88 -6.61
CA LEU A 409 -12.14 -35.51 -7.05
C LEU A 409 -12.88 -36.69 -7.70
N TYR A 410 -12.24 -37.42 -8.64
CA TYR A 410 -12.85 -38.59 -9.26
C TYR A 410 -13.14 -39.69 -8.24
N VAL A 411 -12.24 -39.94 -7.28
CA VAL A 411 -12.49 -40.88 -6.19
C VAL A 411 -13.70 -40.44 -5.35
N SER A 412 -13.80 -39.15 -5.06
CA SER A 412 -14.95 -38.61 -4.30
C SER A 412 -16.28 -38.68 -5.06
N LEU A 413 -16.25 -38.77 -6.40
CA LEU A 413 -17.39 -39.01 -7.28
C LEU A 413 -17.72 -40.51 -7.45
N GLY A 414 -16.86 -41.41 -6.94
CA GLY A 414 -16.97 -42.85 -7.13
C GLY A 414 -16.42 -43.37 -8.47
N ASP A 415 -15.89 -42.46 -9.30
CA ASP A 415 -15.37 -42.81 -10.64
C ASP A 415 -13.87 -43.16 -10.57
N ARG A 416 -13.61 -44.40 -10.17
CA ARG A 416 -12.22 -44.94 -10.12
C ARG A 416 -11.62 -45.15 -11.48
N GLY A 417 -12.45 -45.36 -12.53
CA GLY A 417 -12.01 -45.55 -13.90
C GLY A 417 -11.31 -44.31 -14.45
N SER A 418 -11.97 -43.15 -14.32
CA SER A 418 -11.40 -41.84 -14.73
C SER A 418 -10.15 -41.50 -13.92
N ALA A 419 -10.16 -41.75 -12.58
CA ALA A 419 -8.97 -41.55 -11.75
C ALA A 419 -7.76 -42.36 -12.22
N SER A 420 -7.98 -43.66 -12.57
CA SER A 420 -6.94 -44.53 -13.13
C SER A 420 -6.45 -44.05 -14.51
N ALA A 421 -7.38 -43.56 -15.35
CA ALA A 421 -7.04 -43.05 -16.67
C ALA A 421 -6.14 -41.79 -16.58
N VAL A 422 -6.45 -40.88 -15.68
CA VAL A 422 -5.63 -39.66 -15.43
C VAL A 422 -4.21 -40.03 -15.01
N LEU A 423 -4.06 -40.98 -14.07
CA LEU A 423 -2.74 -41.45 -13.64
C LEU A 423 -1.94 -42.09 -14.79
N ARG A 424 -2.56 -42.91 -15.59
CA ARG A 424 -1.89 -43.54 -16.77
C ARG A 424 -1.44 -42.48 -17.77
N GLN A 425 -2.33 -41.57 -18.16
CA GLN A 425 -2.01 -40.48 -19.07
C GLN A 425 -0.85 -39.60 -18.55
N ALA A 426 -0.88 -39.27 -17.25
CA ALA A 426 0.17 -38.51 -16.62
C ALA A 426 1.54 -39.23 -16.67
N VAL A 427 1.55 -40.55 -16.39
CA VAL A 427 2.77 -41.36 -16.48
C VAL A 427 3.32 -41.40 -17.93
N GLU A 428 2.45 -41.59 -18.93
CA GLU A 428 2.81 -41.60 -20.32
C GLU A 428 3.39 -40.26 -20.78
N TRP A 429 2.75 -39.16 -20.41
CA TRP A 429 3.21 -37.82 -20.74
C TRP A 429 4.58 -37.50 -20.11
N HIS A 430 4.80 -37.83 -18.82
CA HIS A 430 6.08 -37.62 -18.14
C HIS A 430 7.20 -38.52 -18.71
N LYS A 431 6.87 -39.73 -19.15
CA LYS A 431 7.83 -40.61 -19.89
C LYS A 431 8.24 -39.99 -21.22
N LYS A 432 7.27 -39.46 -21.98
CA LYS A 432 7.51 -38.86 -23.30
C LYS A 432 8.37 -37.59 -23.19
N ASN A 433 8.11 -36.75 -22.18
CA ASN A 433 8.77 -35.46 -22.01
C ASN A 433 10.08 -35.52 -21.19
N ARG A 434 10.58 -36.73 -20.86
CA ARG A 434 11.84 -36.93 -20.12
C ARG A 434 11.98 -36.04 -18.88
N THR A 435 10.90 -35.84 -18.12
CA THR A 435 10.93 -35.09 -16.87
C THR A 435 11.89 -35.68 -15.84
N SER A 436 12.31 -34.90 -14.83
CA SER A 436 13.30 -35.37 -13.88
C SER A 436 12.89 -36.67 -13.19
N ALA A 437 13.83 -37.58 -12.99
CA ALA A 437 13.60 -38.90 -12.39
C ALA A 437 12.91 -38.82 -11.00
N VAL A 438 13.13 -37.74 -10.24
CA VAL A 438 12.55 -37.53 -8.93
C VAL A 438 11.03 -37.35 -9.01
N HIS A 439 10.55 -36.44 -9.88
CA HIS A 439 9.11 -36.18 -10.03
C HIS A 439 8.36 -37.39 -10.60
N LEU A 440 9.01 -38.10 -11.54
CA LEU A 440 8.45 -39.31 -12.11
C LEU A 440 8.35 -40.44 -11.09
N GLY A 441 9.36 -40.56 -10.22
CA GLY A 441 9.37 -41.53 -9.13
C GLY A 441 8.24 -41.34 -8.13
N GLU A 442 7.96 -40.08 -7.73
CA GLU A 442 6.84 -39.75 -6.83
C GLU A 442 5.49 -40.07 -7.50
N LEU A 443 5.33 -39.73 -8.77
CA LEU A 443 4.09 -40.00 -9.51
C LEU A 443 3.82 -41.50 -9.58
N TRP A 444 4.81 -42.34 -9.86
CA TRP A 444 4.65 -43.80 -9.87
C TRP A 444 4.32 -44.35 -8.47
N ARG A 445 4.89 -43.81 -7.42
CA ARG A 445 4.56 -44.23 -6.06
C ARG A 445 3.11 -43.93 -5.73
N HIS A 446 2.62 -42.72 -6.06
CA HIS A 446 1.21 -42.36 -5.88
C HIS A 446 0.27 -43.19 -6.74
N ALA A 447 0.62 -43.44 -8.00
CA ALA A 447 -0.16 -44.31 -8.89
C ALA A 447 -0.23 -45.74 -8.36
N ALA A 448 0.87 -46.30 -7.91
CA ALA A 448 0.91 -47.62 -7.33
C ALA A 448 0.08 -47.75 -6.06
N ASP A 449 0.19 -46.80 -5.15
CA ASP A 449 -0.65 -46.74 -3.91
C ASP A 449 -2.13 -46.67 -4.24
N PHE A 450 -2.50 -45.84 -5.21
CA PHE A 450 -3.90 -45.74 -5.65
C PHE A 450 -4.41 -47.07 -6.21
N HIS A 451 -3.66 -47.69 -7.12
CA HIS A 451 -4.06 -48.95 -7.74
C HIS A 451 -4.10 -50.10 -6.72
N LEU A 452 -3.17 -50.16 -5.77
CA LEU A 452 -3.20 -51.14 -4.67
C LEU A 452 -4.46 -51.00 -3.81
N ARG A 453 -4.83 -49.79 -3.46
CA ARG A 453 -6.05 -49.49 -2.67
C ARG A 453 -7.35 -49.73 -3.48
N SER A 454 -7.28 -49.54 -4.80
CA SER A 454 -8.41 -49.79 -5.70
C SER A 454 -8.59 -51.26 -6.04
N GLY A 455 -7.63 -52.14 -5.68
CA GLY A 455 -7.67 -53.59 -5.97
C GLY A 455 -7.09 -53.96 -7.31
N ASP A 456 -6.57 -53.03 -8.09
CA ASP A 456 -5.93 -53.26 -9.39
C ASP A 456 -4.43 -53.54 -9.20
N ALA A 457 -4.16 -54.76 -8.75
CA ALA A 457 -2.80 -55.19 -8.42
C ALA A 457 -1.86 -55.29 -9.65
N PRO A 458 -2.28 -55.70 -10.85
CA PRO A 458 -1.40 -55.74 -12.02
C PRO A 458 -0.90 -54.34 -12.42
N THR A 459 -1.77 -53.35 -12.47
CA THR A 459 -1.39 -51.96 -12.83
C THR A 459 -0.48 -51.34 -11.77
N ALA A 460 -0.72 -51.65 -10.50
CA ALA A 460 0.15 -51.24 -9.40
C ALA A 460 1.55 -51.87 -9.57
N ALA A 461 1.64 -53.15 -9.86
CA ALA A 461 2.92 -53.84 -10.08
C ALA A 461 3.69 -53.23 -11.25
N ALA A 462 3.03 -52.89 -12.37
CA ALA A 462 3.67 -52.22 -13.49
C ALA A 462 4.28 -50.85 -13.09
N SER A 463 3.57 -50.06 -12.33
CA SER A 463 4.05 -48.75 -11.81
C SER A 463 5.25 -48.92 -10.85
N LEU A 464 5.21 -49.91 -9.98
CA LEU A 464 6.30 -50.22 -9.03
C LEU A 464 7.54 -50.80 -9.72
N LEU A 465 7.37 -51.58 -10.83
CA LEU A 465 8.51 -52.05 -11.63
C LEU A 465 9.26 -50.86 -12.26
N GLU A 466 8.55 -49.87 -12.77
CA GLU A 466 9.17 -48.67 -13.34
C GLU A 466 9.88 -47.87 -12.23
N LEU A 467 9.26 -47.74 -11.05
CA LEU A 467 9.87 -47.09 -9.90
C LEU A 467 11.15 -47.79 -9.45
N ARG A 468 11.15 -49.12 -9.45
CA ARG A 468 12.33 -49.93 -9.13
C ARG A 468 13.49 -49.74 -10.11
N LYS A 469 13.20 -49.50 -11.40
CA LYS A 469 14.24 -49.17 -12.39
C LYS A 469 14.97 -47.86 -12.05
N LEU A 470 14.25 -46.89 -11.47
CA LEU A 470 14.83 -45.63 -11.05
C LEU A 470 15.58 -45.75 -9.71
N HIS A 471 15.03 -46.52 -8.77
CA HIS A 471 15.56 -46.69 -7.43
C HIS A 471 15.74 -48.17 -7.08
N PRO A 472 16.78 -48.87 -7.61
CA PRO A 472 16.94 -50.30 -7.42
C PRO A 472 17.13 -50.77 -5.97
N LYS A 473 17.63 -49.88 -5.11
CA LYS A 473 17.94 -50.17 -3.72
C LYS A 473 16.82 -49.79 -2.71
N ASP A 474 15.68 -49.28 -3.19
CA ASP A 474 14.58 -48.90 -2.33
C ASP A 474 13.82 -50.15 -1.84
N VAL A 475 14.03 -50.49 -0.57
CA VAL A 475 13.40 -51.64 0.08
C VAL A 475 11.88 -51.47 0.16
N ASN A 476 11.38 -50.22 0.34
CA ASN A 476 9.94 -49.95 0.43
C ASN A 476 9.24 -50.24 -0.89
N THR A 477 9.83 -49.82 -2.02
CA THR A 477 9.33 -50.13 -3.36
C THR A 477 9.32 -51.64 -3.62
N LEU A 478 10.37 -52.33 -3.21
CA LEU A 478 10.43 -53.79 -3.33
C LEU A 478 9.34 -54.51 -2.50
N ALA A 479 9.13 -54.07 -1.27
CA ALA A 479 8.10 -54.62 -0.38
C ALA A 479 6.66 -54.38 -0.94
N GLN A 480 6.41 -53.20 -1.45
CA GLN A 480 5.14 -52.88 -2.13
C GLN A 480 4.92 -53.71 -3.40
N LEU A 481 5.97 -53.90 -4.19
CA LEU A 481 5.93 -54.73 -5.39
C LEU A 481 5.64 -56.20 -5.07
N ILE A 482 6.23 -56.73 -4.04
CA ILE A 482 5.94 -58.08 -3.51
C ILE A 482 4.47 -58.18 -3.10
N SER A 483 4.00 -57.18 -2.36
CA SER A 483 2.59 -57.07 -1.92
C SER A 483 1.60 -57.00 -3.09
N ALA A 484 1.98 -56.32 -4.17
CA ALA A 484 1.19 -56.28 -5.40
C ALA A 484 1.15 -57.65 -6.09
N TYR A 485 2.31 -58.27 -6.31
CA TYR A 485 2.39 -59.59 -6.93
C TYR A 485 1.70 -60.67 -6.10
N ALA A 486 1.78 -60.63 -4.77
CA ALA A 486 1.13 -61.60 -3.89
C ALA A 486 -0.41 -61.68 -4.08
N ARG A 487 -1.02 -60.67 -4.71
CA ARG A 487 -2.47 -60.63 -4.98
C ARG A 487 -2.89 -61.33 -6.27
N TYR A 488 -1.95 -61.53 -7.24
CA TYR A 488 -2.30 -62.13 -8.53
C TYR A 488 -1.25 -63.09 -9.09
N ASP A 489 0.05 -63.00 -8.72
CA ASP A 489 1.13 -63.88 -9.13
C ASP A 489 2.04 -64.21 -7.94
N LEU A 490 1.73 -65.30 -7.26
CA LEU A 490 2.43 -65.77 -6.07
C LEU A 490 3.87 -66.26 -6.41
N SER A 491 4.13 -66.70 -7.62
CA SER A 491 5.44 -67.20 -8.07
C SER A 491 6.45 -66.03 -8.19
N ALA A 492 6.06 -64.96 -8.86
CA ALA A 492 6.84 -63.73 -8.95
C ALA A 492 7.05 -63.09 -7.57
N ALA A 493 6.05 -63.09 -6.71
CA ALA A 493 6.18 -62.60 -5.34
C ALA A 493 7.25 -63.35 -4.52
N LYS A 494 7.29 -64.69 -4.64
CA LYS A 494 8.28 -65.51 -3.93
C LYS A 494 9.72 -65.31 -4.43
N THR A 495 9.89 -65.05 -5.73
CA THR A 495 11.23 -64.78 -6.30
C THR A 495 11.74 -63.43 -5.82
N LEU A 496 10.92 -62.39 -5.83
CA LEU A 496 11.29 -61.08 -5.36
C LEU A 496 11.47 -61.00 -3.84
N ALA A 497 10.73 -61.79 -3.08
CA ALA A 497 10.88 -61.86 -1.60
C ALA A 497 12.28 -62.31 -1.15
N ARG A 498 13.01 -63.07 -1.99
CA ARG A 498 14.41 -63.47 -1.71
C ARG A 498 15.40 -62.30 -1.82
N GLU A 499 15.03 -61.24 -2.46
CA GLU A 499 15.87 -60.05 -2.61
C GLU A 499 15.67 -59.05 -1.45
N LEU A 500 14.68 -59.28 -0.56
CA LEU A 500 14.52 -58.46 0.64
C LEU A 500 15.67 -58.68 1.59
N PRO A 501 16.25 -57.61 2.16
CA PRO A 501 17.25 -57.73 3.21
C PRO A 501 16.64 -58.47 4.41
N PRO A 502 17.45 -59.38 5.08
CA PRO A 502 16.97 -60.10 6.25
C PRO A 502 16.62 -59.11 7.39
N ILE A 503 15.55 -59.40 8.09
CA ILE A 503 15.03 -58.55 9.18
C ILE A 503 16.12 -58.24 10.22
N SER A 504 17.00 -59.21 10.49
CA SER A 504 18.15 -59.03 11.37
C SER A 504 19.13 -57.95 10.96
N GLY A 505 19.25 -57.67 9.62
CA GLY A 505 20.10 -56.60 9.12
C GLY A 505 19.45 -55.21 9.22
N ILE A 506 18.14 -55.16 9.26
CA ILE A 506 17.38 -53.89 9.43
C ILE A 506 17.28 -53.54 10.92
N VAL A 507 17.07 -54.52 11.78
CA VAL A 507 16.88 -54.36 13.22
C VAL A 507 18.22 -54.30 13.98
N GLY A 508 19.31 -54.77 13.39
CA GLY A 508 20.63 -54.85 14.04
C GLY A 508 21.23 -53.52 14.51
N ASN A 509 20.70 -52.40 14.07
CA ASN A 509 21.12 -51.06 14.49
C ASN A 509 20.15 -50.40 15.49
N VAL A 510 19.13 -51.10 15.96
CA VAL A 510 18.24 -50.59 17.02
C VAL A 510 18.87 -50.89 18.37
N ASP A 511 19.54 -49.91 18.91
CA ASP A 511 20.08 -49.94 20.25
C ASP A 511 18.95 -49.75 21.28
N VAL A 512 18.49 -50.85 21.85
CA VAL A 512 17.42 -50.87 22.84
C VAL A 512 17.86 -50.18 24.12
N ASP A 513 19.16 -50.29 24.48
CA ASP A 513 19.73 -49.65 25.67
C ASP A 513 19.70 -48.12 25.56
N THR A 514 19.93 -47.57 24.34
CA THR A 514 19.78 -46.14 24.08
C THR A 514 18.31 -45.70 24.17
N LEU A 515 17.37 -46.55 23.81
CA LEU A 515 15.92 -46.27 23.90
C LEU A 515 15.47 -46.28 25.37
N GLU A 516 15.97 -47.23 26.17
CA GLU A 516 15.73 -47.30 27.63
C GLU A 516 16.40 -46.13 28.37
N ALA A 517 17.62 -45.76 28.00
CA ALA A 517 18.31 -44.60 28.55
C ALA A 517 17.58 -43.29 28.21
N SER A 518 16.98 -43.19 27.02
CA SER A 518 16.21 -42.00 26.60
C SER A 518 14.90 -41.83 27.40
N LEU A 519 14.28 -42.91 27.80
CA LEU A 519 13.11 -42.90 28.69
C LEU A 519 13.47 -42.37 30.08
N GLY A 520 14.65 -42.77 30.63
CA GLY A 520 15.19 -42.22 31.88
C GLY A 520 15.46 -40.72 31.80
N HIS A 521 16.06 -40.24 30.72
CA HIS A 521 16.36 -38.83 30.51
C HIS A 521 15.10 -37.93 30.38
N ARG A 522 14.02 -38.43 29.80
CA ARG A 522 12.73 -37.69 29.77
C ARG A 522 12.09 -37.60 31.15
N TYR A 523 12.22 -38.62 31.96
CA TYR A 523 11.71 -38.62 33.34
C TYR A 523 12.52 -37.66 34.23
N PHE A 524 13.86 -37.66 34.14
CA PHE A 524 14.73 -36.75 34.88
C PHE A 524 14.59 -35.29 34.42
N LYS A 525 14.44 -35.00 33.12
CA LYS A 525 14.17 -33.63 32.64
C LYS A 525 12.85 -33.09 33.18
N LYS A 526 11.81 -33.94 33.31
CA LYS A 526 10.53 -33.53 33.89
C LYS A 526 10.62 -33.23 35.38
N ILE A 527 11.51 -33.94 36.10
CA ILE A 527 11.78 -33.71 37.54
C ILE A 527 12.71 -32.50 37.75
N GLN A 528 13.68 -32.26 36.88
CA GLN A 528 14.54 -31.06 36.93
C GLN A 528 13.82 -29.77 36.53
N GLN A 529 12.88 -29.81 35.59
CA GLN A 529 12.03 -28.66 35.29
C GLN A 529 11.02 -28.34 36.40
N SER A 530 10.69 -29.30 37.25
CA SER A 530 9.85 -29.07 38.44
C SER A 530 10.62 -28.63 39.67
N ARG A 531 11.99 -28.62 39.64
CA ARG A 531 12.86 -28.19 40.75
C ARG A 531 13.63 -26.90 40.53
N GLY A 532 13.49 -26.25 39.39
CA GLY A 532 14.30 -25.11 38.96
C GLY A 532 13.62 -23.75 38.96
N GLU A 533 12.49 -23.56 39.61
CA GLU A 533 11.95 -22.22 39.89
C GLU A 533 11.21 -22.26 41.25
N GLY A 534 11.96 -22.02 42.30
CA GLY A 534 11.45 -21.85 43.63
C GLY A 534 11.88 -20.52 44.21
N SER A 535 11.03 -19.54 44.21
CA SER A 535 10.99 -18.52 45.24
C SER A 535 9.54 -18.32 45.69
N PRO A 536 9.28 -18.12 46.99
CA PRO A 536 8.06 -18.55 47.64
C PRO A 536 6.95 -17.52 47.60
N SER A 537 5.75 -17.92 47.24
CA SER A 537 4.52 -17.27 47.70
C SER A 537 3.39 -18.28 47.82
N SER A 538 2.93 -18.35 49.00
CA SER A 538 1.80 -19.00 49.69
C SER A 538 0.73 -19.79 48.91
N PRO A 539 0.08 -20.77 49.58
CA PRO A 539 -0.58 -21.90 48.96
C PRO A 539 -2.03 -21.64 48.53
N ALA A 540 -2.41 -22.23 47.43
CA ALA A 540 -3.81 -22.34 47.03
C ALA A 540 -4.17 -23.82 46.83
N SER A 541 -5.23 -24.20 47.51
CA SER A 541 -5.82 -25.53 47.66
C SER A 541 -6.30 -26.18 46.35
N PRO A 542 -6.50 -27.51 46.30
CA PRO A 542 -6.70 -28.28 45.10
C PRO A 542 -8.12 -28.21 44.56
N LYS A 543 -8.28 -28.22 43.24
CA LYS A 543 -9.58 -28.41 42.58
C LYS A 543 -9.72 -29.83 42.06
N SER A 544 -10.65 -30.55 42.65
CA SER A 544 -11.20 -31.79 42.15
C SER A 544 -12.10 -31.58 40.93
N ALA A 545 -12.05 -32.54 40.02
CA ALA A 545 -12.96 -32.66 38.89
C ALA A 545 -14.36 -33.15 39.35
N THR A 546 -15.42 -32.63 38.82
CA THR A 546 -16.66 -33.35 38.46
C THR A 546 -17.65 -32.48 37.66
N THR A 547 -18.33 -33.13 36.80
CA THR A 547 -19.33 -32.92 35.73
C THR A 547 -20.57 -32.05 36.01
N PRO A 548 -21.45 -31.84 35.02
CA PRO A 548 -22.12 -30.57 34.74
C PRO A 548 -23.56 -30.48 35.24
N GLY A 549 -24.06 -29.30 35.41
CA GLY A 549 -25.46 -29.07 35.70
C GLY A 549 -25.80 -27.64 36.12
N THR A 550 -26.59 -27.00 35.27
CA THR A 550 -27.58 -25.96 35.58
C THR A 550 -27.13 -24.54 35.93
N GLU A 551 -27.65 -23.64 35.14
CA GLU A 551 -27.54 -22.16 35.20
C GLU A 551 -28.00 -21.55 36.55
N ILE A 552 -27.22 -20.64 37.08
CA ILE A 552 -27.73 -19.51 37.88
C ILE A 552 -26.87 -18.26 37.58
N LYS A 553 -27.50 -17.26 36.99
CA LYS A 553 -26.92 -15.92 36.74
C LYS A 553 -26.60 -15.22 38.06
N LYS A 554 -25.32 -15.03 38.36
CA LYS A 554 -24.87 -14.11 39.42
C LYS A 554 -24.46 -12.76 38.84
N THR A 555 -25.18 -11.72 39.19
CA THR A 555 -24.92 -10.32 38.90
C THR A 555 -23.54 -9.90 39.41
N LYS A 556 -22.66 -9.42 38.51
CA LYS A 556 -21.34 -8.89 38.87
C LYS A 556 -21.49 -7.50 39.51
N LYS A 557 -21.11 -7.37 40.80
CA LYS A 557 -20.93 -6.08 41.49
C LYS A 557 -19.90 -5.22 40.75
N LYS A 558 -20.29 -4.00 40.32
CA LYS A 558 -19.40 -3.00 39.71
C LYS A 558 -18.32 -2.61 40.71
N LYS A 559 -17.04 -2.93 40.43
CA LYS A 559 -15.89 -2.40 41.19
C LYS A 559 -15.79 -0.89 40.92
N LYS A 560 -15.78 -0.07 41.95
CA LYS A 560 -15.49 1.38 41.85
C LYS A 560 -14.11 1.56 41.25
N ARG A 561 -14.01 2.27 40.12
CA ARG A 561 -12.73 2.63 39.49
C ARG A 561 -11.98 3.58 40.42
N LYS A 562 -10.73 3.26 40.75
CA LYS A 562 -9.81 4.22 41.39
C LYS A 562 -9.50 5.34 40.41
N PRO A 563 -9.42 6.60 40.85
CA PRO A 563 -9.04 7.72 39.99
C PRO A 563 -7.62 7.48 39.45
N HIS A 564 -7.46 7.58 38.13
CA HIS A 564 -6.15 7.50 37.46
C HIS A 564 -5.48 8.87 37.60
N LEU A 565 -4.46 8.93 38.42
CA LEU A 565 -3.53 10.07 38.45
C LEU A 565 -2.53 9.94 37.29
N PRO A 566 -2.04 11.07 36.72
CA PRO A 566 -0.97 11.03 35.70
C PRO A 566 0.25 10.27 36.20
N LYS A 567 1.01 9.61 35.30
CA LYS A 567 2.19 8.81 35.64
C LYS A 567 3.27 9.62 36.37
N ASP A 568 3.32 10.94 36.16
CA ASP A 568 4.33 11.85 36.70
C ASP A 568 3.74 12.80 37.75
N TYR A 569 2.69 12.35 38.46
CA TYR A 569 2.09 13.18 39.53
C TYR A 569 3.03 13.29 40.73
N ASN A 570 3.56 14.49 40.93
CA ASN A 570 4.33 14.85 42.12
C ASN A 570 3.46 15.70 43.07
N PRO A 571 3.13 15.21 44.27
CA PRO A 571 2.23 15.93 45.19
C PRO A 571 2.82 17.23 45.73
N ASN A 572 4.14 17.43 45.59
CA ASN A 572 4.84 18.61 46.14
C ASN A 572 4.99 19.75 45.13
N VAL A 573 4.52 19.60 43.89
CA VAL A 573 4.59 20.63 42.86
C VAL A 573 3.20 21.17 42.57
N LEU A 574 2.99 22.46 42.73
CA LEU A 574 1.74 23.13 42.41
C LEU A 574 1.47 22.99 40.89
N PRO A 575 0.24 22.63 40.49
CA PRO A 575 -0.11 22.51 39.10
C PRO A 575 -0.01 23.86 38.38
N ASP A 576 0.50 23.83 37.13
CA ASP A 576 0.66 24.98 36.26
C ASP A 576 -0.62 25.83 36.23
N PRO A 577 -0.55 27.11 36.62
CA PRO A 577 -1.71 28.01 36.64
C PRO A 577 -2.31 28.27 35.26
N GLU A 578 -1.51 28.08 34.18
CA GLU A 578 -1.98 28.27 32.79
C GLU A 578 -2.72 27.05 32.23
N ARG A 579 -2.79 25.92 32.93
CA ARG A 579 -3.45 24.67 32.45
C ARG A 579 -4.93 24.86 32.10
N TRP A 580 -5.59 25.87 32.67
CA TRP A 580 -7.00 26.20 32.44
C TRP A 580 -7.24 27.15 31.26
N LEU A 581 -6.17 27.75 30.74
CA LEU A 581 -6.25 28.63 29.58
C LEU A 581 -6.31 27.80 28.30
N PRO A 582 -7.08 28.21 27.27
CA PRO A 582 -7.02 27.65 25.94
C PRO A 582 -5.59 27.67 25.42
N LYS A 583 -5.18 26.66 24.67
CA LYS A 583 -3.79 26.49 24.18
C LYS A 583 -3.22 27.76 23.52
N TRP A 584 -4.06 28.53 22.81
CA TRP A 584 -3.68 29.77 22.12
C TRP A 584 -3.43 30.98 23.04
N GLN A 585 -3.75 30.86 24.32
CA GLN A 585 -3.52 31.92 25.32
C GLN A 585 -2.34 31.62 26.27
N ARG A 586 -1.69 30.48 26.15
CA ARG A 586 -0.55 30.07 26.97
C ARG A 586 0.73 30.74 26.50
N LYS A 587 1.63 31.10 27.44
CA LYS A 587 2.93 31.74 27.19
C LYS A 587 3.88 30.93 26.33
N GLY A 588 3.67 29.92 25.71
CA GLY A 588 4.49 29.14 24.81
C GLY A 588 3.81 28.84 23.45
N TYR A 589 2.60 29.42 23.21
CA TYR A 589 1.88 29.12 21.99
C TYR A 589 2.49 29.83 20.77
N ARG A 590 2.96 29.04 19.81
CA ARG A 590 3.33 29.51 18.46
C ARG A 590 2.19 29.20 17.50
N LYS A 591 1.75 30.20 16.74
CA LYS A 591 0.70 30.05 15.73
C LYS A 591 1.21 29.07 14.66
N LYS A 592 0.47 27.97 14.40
CA LYS A 592 0.81 27.04 13.32
C LYS A 592 0.87 27.81 12.00
N LYS A 593 1.95 27.63 11.25
CA LYS A 593 2.07 28.11 9.88
C LYS A 593 0.94 27.50 9.03
N ASP A 594 0.39 28.28 8.12
CA ASP A 594 -0.76 27.87 7.32
C ASP A 594 -0.31 26.78 6.34
N ARG A 595 -0.73 25.53 6.58
CA ARG A 595 -0.31 24.32 5.84
C ARG A 595 -1.03 24.14 4.49
N ARG A 596 -1.74 25.16 3.99
CA ARG A 596 -2.49 25.10 2.72
C ARG A 596 -1.61 24.78 1.49
N ALA A 597 -0.30 24.95 1.58
CA ALA A 597 0.62 24.57 0.51
C ALA A 597 0.72 23.05 0.28
N LYS A 598 0.40 22.21 1.30
CA LYS A 598 0.39 20.74 1.17
C LYS A 598 -0.64 20.18 0.19
N ASP A 599 -1.63 20.99 -0.21
CA ASP A 599 -2.77 20.53 -1.00
C ASP A 599 -2.49 20.35 -2.51
N VAL A 600 -1.32 20.72 -2.98
CA VAL A 600 -1.03 20.78 -4.41
C VAL A 600 -0.30 19.55 -4.97
N MET A 601 0.37 18.78 -4.13
CA MET A 601 1.21 17.68 -4.63
C MET A 601 0.46 16.33 -4.65
N LYS A 602 0.43 15.73 -5.84
CA LYS A 602 -0.04 14.37 -6.08
C LYS A 602 1.06 13.41 -5.63
N GLY A 603 0.77 12.60 -4.59
CA GLY A 603 1.68 11.56 -4.12
C GLY A 603 3.04 12.09 -3.72
N THR A 604 3.13 12.78 -2.58
CA THR A 604 4.43 13.19 -2.03
C THR A 604 5.28 11.97 -1.76
N GLN A 605 6.24 11.75 -2.63
CA GLN A 605 7.31 10.80 -2.38
C GLN A 605 8.50 11.60 -1.85
N GLY A 606 8.59 11.71 -0.53
CA GLY A 606 9.80 12.12 0.14
C GLY A 606 10.07 13.62 0.30
N VAL A 607 9.16 14.51 -0.11
CA VAL A 607 9.38 15.96 0.11
C VAL A 607 8.47 16.49 1.21
N SER A 608 9.04 17.04 2.30
CA SER A 608 8.27 17.72 3.34
C SER A 608 7.63 18.99 2.77
N SER A 609 6.50 19.44 3.38
CA SER A 609 5.79 20.62 2.88
C SER A 609 6.58 21.92 2.97
N GLU A 610 7.57 21.99 3.86
CA GLU A 610 8.43 23.17 3.97
C GLU A 610 9.50 23.18 2.88
N ALA A 611 10.00 22.01 2.47
CA ALA A 611 10.85 21.87 1.31
C ALA A 611 10.09 22.27 0.03
N ALA A 612 8.85 21.83 -0.16
CA ALA A 612 8.03 22.23 -1.31
C ALA A 612 7.84 23.75 -1.42
N ASP A 613 7.77 24.46 -0.30
CA ASP A 613 7.71 25.93 -0.29
C ASP A 613 9.06 26.59 -0.62
N LYS A 614 10.19 25.94 -0.29
CA LYS A 614 11.54 26.37 -0.69
C LYS A 614 11.78 26.20 -2.19
N PHE A 615 11.16 25.19 -2.81
CA PHE A 615 11.32 24.83 -4.22
C PHE A 615 10.27 25.48 -5.14
N ASP A 616 9.37 26.24 -4.58
CA ASP A 616 8.45 27.06 -5.36
C ASP A 616 9.24 28.27 -5.91
N ILE A 617 9.71 28.13 -7.12
CA ILE A 617 10.52 29.12 -7.85
C ILE A 617 9.89 30.53 -7.81
N THR A 618 8.56 30.62 -7.64
CA THR A 618 7.88 31.90 -7.52
C THR A 618 8.07 32.56 -6.16
N LYS A 619 8.42 31.80 -5.11
CA LYS A 619 8.68 32.30 -3.75
C LYS A 619 10.14 32.67 -3.49
N THR A 620 11.08 32.05 -4.20
CA THR A 620 12.53 32.27 -3.99
C THR A 620 13.07 33.53 -4.66
N ALA A 621 12.39 34.10 -5.65
CA ALA A 621 12.81 35.36 -6.30
C ALA A 621 12.84 36.60 -5.39
N GLY A 622 12.43 36.49 -4.11
CA GLY A 622 12.39 37.59 -3.14
C GLY A 622 13.32 37.48 -1.93
N GLN A 623 14.15 36.43 -1.81
CA GLN A 623 14.95 36.19 -0.60
C GLN A 623 16.46 36.36 -0.74
N HIS A 624 16.93 37.36 -1.48
CA HIS A 624 18.25 37.87 -1.21
C HIS A 624 18.18 38.98 -0.16
N LYS A 625 18.34 38.63 1.11
CA LYS A 625 18.67 39.58 2.18
C LYS A 625 20.13 39.48 2.50
N PRO A 626 20.87 40.62 2.45
CA PRO A 626 22.17 40.70 3.11
C PRO A 626 21.96 40.82 4.62
N ALA A 627 22.77 40.09 5.36
CA ALA A 627 22.85 40.16 6.80
C ALA A 627 23.22 41.57 7.28
N GLN A 628 22.44 42.14 8.17
CA GLN A 628 22.95 43.00 9.25
C GLN A 628 21.96 43.17 10.37
N ALA A 629 22.49 43.01 11.56
CA ALA A 629 21.85 43.23 12.85
C ALA A 629 21.42 44.69 13.06
N VAL A 630 20.43 44.91 13.97
CA VAL A 630 20.46 45.83 15.11
C VAL A 630 19.04 46.27 15.56
N VAL A 631 18.70 45.88 16.84
CA VAL A 631 18.02 46.65 17.88
C VAL A 631 16.56 47.14 17.67
N SER A 632 15.75 46.69 18.63
CA SER A 632 14.44 47.23 19.02
C SER A 632 14.47 48.73 19.39
N PRO A 633 13.34 49.47 19.42
CA PRO A 633 12.44 49.38 20.57
C PRO A 633 10.93 49.50 20.24
N GLN A 634 10.12 49.09 21.23
CA GLN A 634 8.71 49.47 21.37
C GLN A 634 8.53 50.97 21.57
N PRO A 635 7.34 51.54 21.26
CA PRO A 635 6.40 51.76 22.37
C PRO A 635 4.89 51.62 22.06
N GLU A 636 4.23 51.24 23.10
CA GLU A 636 2.94 51.62 23.69
C GLU A 636 1.90 52.44 22.86
N SER A 637 0.67 52.06 22.95
CA SER A 637 -0.46 52.53 23.70
C SER A 637 -1.80 52.76 22.94
N GLN A 638 -2.81 52.33 23.61
CA GLN A 638 -4.18 52.88 23.78
C GLN A 638 -5.23 52.70 22.67
N GLY A 639 -6.25 52.01 23.14
CA GLY A 639 -7.60 51.76 22.69
C GLY A 639 -8.45 53.00 22.31
N PRO A 640 -9.79 52.99 22.25
CA PRO A 640 -10.73 52.16 22.99
C PRO A 640 -11.95 51.60 22.21
N ARG A 641 -12.60 50.68 22.87
CA ARG A 641 -14.02 50.26 22.88
C ARG A 641 -15.02 50.91 21.88
N ARG A 642 -15.87 50.08 21.30
CA ARG A 642 -17.33 50.23 21.33
C ARG A 642 -18.08 48.91 21.19
N ASN A 643 -18.96 48.67 22.19
CA ASN A 643 -20.03 47.70 22.23
C ASN A 643 -21.13 48.02 21.22
N ILE A 644 -21.78 47.00 20.64
CA ILE A 644 -23.23 47.01 20.31
C ILE A 644 -23.68 45.55 20.34
N LEU A 645 -24.30 45.13 21.44
CA LEU A 645 -25.72 44.84 21.67
C LEU A 645 -26.35 43.73 20.83
N LYS A 646 -26.73 42.73 21.61
CA LYS A 646 -27.67 41.63 21.38
C LYS A 646 -28.94 42.02 20.63
N LYS A 647 -29.46 41.12 19.82
CA LYS A 647 -30.91 40.91 19.75
C LYS A 647 -31.20 39.39 19.73
N LYS A 648 -31.92 38.97 20.78
CA LYS A 648 -32.68 37.73 20.90
C LYS A 648 -34.02 37.87 20.17
N SER A 649 -34.49 36.82 19.53
CA SER A 649 -35.90 36.42 19.49
C SER A 649 -35.86 34.93 19.05
N GLY A 650 -36.39 33.99 19.70
CA GLY A 650 -37.60 33.89 20.51
C GLY A 650 -38.67 33.11 19.75
N GLY A 651 -38.76 31.78 20.02
CA GLY A 651 -40.00 31.01 20.02
C GLY A 651 -40.48 30.44 18.67
N LYS A 652 -40.80 29.21 18.54
CA LYS A 652 -41.80 28.38 19.18
C LYS A 652 -41.79 26.93 18.59
N LYS A 653 -42.03 26.00 19.47
CA LYS A 653 -42.43 24.61 19.22
C LYS A 653 -43.68 24.50 18.36
N LYS A 654 -43.77 23.49 17.52
CA LYS A 654 -44.98 22.68 17.37
C LYS A 654 -44.69 21.26 16.96
N LYS A 655 -45.38 20.37 17.66
CA LYS A 655 -45.55 18.93 17.53
C LYS A 655 -46.42 18.56 16.33
N GLY A 656 -46.34 17.28 16.00
CA GLY A 656 -47.40 16.50 15.33
C GLY A 656 -46.85 15.78 14.13
N SER A 657 -46.74 14.58 14.20
CA SER A 657 -47.40 13.28 14.19
C SER A 657 -47.45 12.71 12.80
N ALA A 658 -46.91 11.49 12.74
CA ALA A 658 -47.35 10.29 12.01
C ALA A 658 -47.83 10.44 10.56
N TRP A 659 -47.16 9.80 9.68
CA TRP A 659 -47.60 8.51 9.03
C TRP A 659 -46.38 7.84 8.43
#